data_97b0985aef517d970366597f61dc6e79
#
_entry.id   97b0985aef517d970366597f61dc6e79
#
_cell.length_a   1.000
_cell.length_b   1.000
_cell.length_c   1.000
_cell.angle_alpha   90.00
_cell.angle_beta   90.00
_cell.angle_gamma   90.00
#
_symmetry.space_group_name_H-M   'P 1'
#
loop_
_entity.id
_entity.type
_entity.pdbx_description
1 polymer ?
#
loop_
_entity_poly.entity_id
_entity_poly.type
_entity_poly.pdbx_seq_one_letter_code
_entity_poly.pdbx_strand_id
1 'polypeptide(L)'
;LITVVKRNGRIEPLDITKIQKYTKDATDNLEGVSQSELEVDARLQFRDKITTEEIQQTLIKTAVDKIDIDTPNWSFVASRLFLYDLYHKVSGFTGYRHLKEYFENAEEKGRILKGFKEKFDLEFLNSQIKPERDFQFNYLGIKTLYDRYLLKDANNHPIELPQHMFMSIAMFLAQNEQEPNKIALEFYEVLSKFEAMCATPTLANARTTKHQLSSCYIGSTPDNIEGIFDSYKEMALLSKYGGGIGWDFSLVRSIGSYIDGHKNASAGTIPFLKIANDVAIAVDQLGTRKGAIAVYLEIWHIDVMEFIDLRKNSGDERRRAHDLFPALWVCDLFMKRVLEDAMWTLFDPYECKDLTELYGQDFEKRYLEYEKDPKIIKEYINAKDLWKKILMNYFEAGLPFLAFKDNANRCNPNAHAGIIRSSNLCTEIFQNTAPNHYCMQIEYTDGTIEFFEEKELVTTDSNITKCANKLTSTDILKGKKIYIATKVAKDGQTAVCNLASINLSKINTEEDIKRVVPIIIRLLDNVIDLNFYPNRKVKATNLQNRAIGLGVMGEAQMLAEHQIAWGSKEHLEKIDALMEQISYHAIDTSANLAKEKGVYKDFENSEWSKGIFPIDKANNEALKLTEKGLFNHACDWQGLREKVKTNGMRNGYLMAIAPTSSISILVGTTQTIEPIYKKKWFEENLSGLIPVVAPNLNVETWNFYTSAYDIDAKDLIKAAAVRQKWIDQGQSINVFLRIENASGKTLHEIYTLAWKLGLKSTYYLRSESPSIDEKSVLDRSVECFNCQ
;
A
#
# COMPACT_ATOMS: atom_id res chain seq x y z
N LEU A 1 8.37 -48.50 -26.86
CA LEU A 1 8.49 -48.29 -25.42
C LEU A 1 9.12 -46.92 -25.20
N ILE A 2 8.42 -46.02 -24.51
CA ILE A 2 8.94 -44.67 -24.18
C ILE A 2 10.01 -44.84 -23.07
N THR A 3 11.18 -44.21 -23.27
CA THR A 3 12.24 -44.14 -22.27
C THR A 3 12.28 -42.76 -21.62
N VAL A 4 12.78 -42.67 -20.41
CA VAL A 4 12.87 -41.45 -19.60
C VAL A 4 14.32 -41.18 -19.24
N VAL A 5 14.72 -39.94 -19.35
CA VAL A 5 16.01 -39.45 -18.91
C VAL A 5 15.84 -38.88 -17.46
N LYS A 6 16.53 -39.50 -16.53
CA LYS A 6 16.53 -39.10 -15.11
C LYS A 6 17.39 -37.85 -14.91
N ARG A 7 17.17 -37.14 -13.80
CA ARG A 7 17.97 -35.95 -13.39
C ARG A 7 19.49 -36.23 -13.30
N ASN A 8 19.88 -37.47 -13.09
CA ASN A 8 21.30 -37.90 -13.09
C ASN A 8 21.82 -38.36 -14.46
N GLY A 9 21.06 -38.17 -15.55
CA GLY A 9 21.40 -38.53 -16.89
C GLY A 9 21.16 -39.99 -17.26
N ARG A 10 20.71 -40.87 -16.37
CA ARG A 10 20.37 -42.27 -16.66
C ARG A 10 19.13 -42.34 -17.56
N ILE A 11 19.15 -43.24 -18.50
CA ILE A 11 17.99 -43.55 -19.33
C ILE A 11 17.38 -44.87 -18.83
N GLU A 12 16.08 -44.80 -18.49
CA GLU A 12 15.32 -45.97 -18.01
C GLU A 12 13.99 -46.09 -18.79
N PRO A 13 13.37 -47.26 -18.86
CA PRO A 13 12.01 -47.39 -19.36
C PRO A 13 11.04 -46.52 -18.51
N LEU A 14 10.04 -45.93 -19.14
CA LEU A 14 9.01 -45.17 -18.42
C LEU A 14 8.25 -46.10 -17.45
N ASP A 15 8.36 -45.81 -16.16
CA ASP A 15 7.64 -46.49 -15.10
C ASP A 15 6.38 -45.71 -14.75
N ILE A 16 5.26 -46.16 -15.26
CA ILE A 16 3.95 -45.56 -15.07
C ILE A 16 3.53 -45.55 -13.59
N THR A 17 3.96 -46.55 -12.81
CA THR A 17 3.55 -46.65 -11.39
C THR A 17 4.08 -45.49 -10.56
N LYS A 18 5.24 -44.93 -10.91
CA LYS A 18 5.79 -43.74 -10.29
C LYS A 18 4.95 -42.48 -10.58
N ILE A 19 4.47 -42.33 -11.82
CA ILE A 19 3.59 -41.24 -12.22
C ILE A 19 2.25 -41.37 -11.49
N GLN A 20 1.68 -42.58 -11.46
CA GLN A 20 0.42 -42.88 -10.80
C GLN A 20 0.41 -42.51 -9.30
N LYS A 21 1.53 -42.66 -8.63
CA LYS A 21 1.63 -42.24 -7.23
C LYS A 21 1.45 -40.75 -7.08
N TYR A 22 2.16 -39.94 -7.89
CA TYR A 22 2.06 -38.47 -7.83
C TYR A 22 0.69 -37.97 -8.27
N THR A 23 0.13 -38.50 -9.32
CA THR A 23 -1.19 -38.08 -9.83
C THR A 23 -2.30 -38.48 -8.87
N LYS A 24 -2.19 -39.62 -8.19
CA LYS A 24 -3.13 -40.01 -7.12
C LYS A 24 -3.07 -39.02 -5.97
N ASP A 25 -1.88 -38.77 -5.43
CA ASP A 25 -1.71 -37.85 -4.31
C ASP A 25 -2.18 -36.42 -4.68
N ALA A 26 -1.96 -35.99 -5.93
CA ALA A 26 -2.36 -34.65 -6.42
C ALA A 26 -3.88 -34.51 -6.57
N THR A 27 -4.62 -35.58 -6.86
CA THR A 27 -6.07 -35.57 -7.06
C THR A 27 -6.87 -36.02 -5.84
N ASP A 28 -6.20 -36.52 -4.82
CA ASP A 28 -6.84 -37.08 -3.63
C ASP A 28 -7.69 -36.04 -2.88
N ASN A 29 -8.89 -36.45 -2.47
CA ASN A 29 -9.84 -35.63 -1.72
C ASN A 29 -10.23 -34.28 -2.42
N LEU A 30 -10.15 -34.23 -3.75
CA LEU A 30 -10.60 -33.07 -4.54
C LEU A 30 -11.81 -33.48 -5.42
N GLU A 31 -12.90 -32.73 -5.29
CA GLU A 31 -14.10 -32.96 -6.09
C GLU A 31 -13.91 -32.43 -7.53
N GLY A 32 -14.53 -33.12 -8.49
CA GLY A 32 -14.56 -32.67 -9.90
C GLY A 32 -13.26 -32.88 -10.67
N VAL A 33 -12.31 -33.63 -10.14
CA VAL A 33 -11.03 -33.98 -10.79
C VAL A 33 -10.90 -35.48 -10.94
N SER A 34 -10.20 -35.93 -12.00
CA SER A 34 -9.99 -37.35 -12.30
C SER A 34 -8.49 -37.65 -12.53
N GLN A 35 -7.95 -38.55 -11.71
CA GLN A 35 -6.58 -39.06 -11.89
C GLN A 35 -6.39 -39.62 -13.31
N SER A 36 -7.32 -40.47 -13.76
CA SER A 36 -7.25 -41.11 -15.08
C SER A 36 -7.26 -40.12 -16.22
N GLU A 37 -8.08 -39.09 -16.12
CA GLU A 37 -8.16 -38.01 -17.13
C GLU A 37 -6.84 -37.25 -17.22
N LEU A 38 -6.25 -36.87 -16.07
CA LEU A 38 -4.95 -36.22 -16.01
C LEU A 38 -3.85 -37.09 -16.68
N GLU A 39 -3.82 -38.38 -16.35
CA GLU A 39 -2.81 -39.33 -16.84
C GLU A 39 -2.92 -39.58 -18.35
N VAL A 40 -4.12 -39.77 -18.85
CA VAL A 40 -4.36 -39.98 -20.29
C VAL A 40 -3.96 -38.75 -21.10
N ASP A 41 -4.42 -37.57 -20.71
CA ASP A 41 -4.16 -36.33 -21.46
C ASP A 41 -2.68 -35.92 -21.41
N ALA A 42 -2.01 -36.12 -20.28
CA ALA A 42 -0.57 -35.89 -20.17
C ALA A 42 0.24 -36.89 -20.99
N ARG A 43 -0.18 -38.15 -20.97
CA ARG A 43 0.52 -39.26 -21.67
C ARG A 43 0.52 -39.10 -23.17
N LEU A 44 -0.52 -38.55 -23.77
CA LEU A 44 -0.60 -38.21 -25.19
C LEU A 44 0.51 -37.24 -25.65
N GLN A 45 1.12 -36.50 -24.73
CA GLN A 45 2.19 -35.54 -24.99
C GLN A 45 3.59 -36.11 -24.74
N PHE A 46 3.72 -37.32 -24.16
CA PHE A 46 5.03 -37.90 -23.88
C PHE A 46 5.71 -38.44 -25.14
N ARG A 47 7.00 -38.20 -25.25
CA ARG A 47 7.89 -38.67 -26.34
C ARG A 47 8.99 -39.55 -25.80
N ASP A 48 9.63 -40.32 -26.65
CA ASP A 48 10.82 -41.11 -26.27
C ASP A 48 11.95 -40.17 -25.81
N LYS A 49 12.69 -40.62 -24.78
CA LYS A 49 13.75 -39.86 -24.10
C LYS A 49 13.25 -38.55 -23.44
N ILE A 50 11.96 -38.48 -23.07
CA ILE A 50 11.43 -37.38 -22.27
C ILE A 50 12.16 -37.32 -20.93
N THR A 51 12.48 -36.13 -20.44
CA THR A 51 13.09 -35.97 -19.12
C THR A 51 12.03 -36.06 -18.02
N THR A 52 12.44 -36.41 -16.81
CA THR A 52 11.53 -36.39 -15.63
C THR A 52 11.00 -34.99 -15.35
N GLU A 53 11.77 -33.97 -15.68
CA GLU A 53 11.35 -32.58 -15.54
C GLU A 53 10.26 -32.23 -16.59
N GLU A 54 10.45 -32.62 -17.86
CA GLU A 54 9.43 -32.44 -18.90
C GLU A 54 8.12 -33.18 -18.57
N ILE A 55 8.20 -34.40 -17.98
CA ILE A 55 7.01 -35.12 -17.50
C ILE A 55 6.28 -34.30 -16.43
N GLN A 56 7.00 -33.76 -15.47
CA GLN A 56 6.42 -32.95 -14.40
C GLN A 56 5.77 -31.67 -14.94
N GLN A 57 6.45 -30.96 -15.84
CA GLN A 57 5.91 -29.77 -16.47
C GLN A 57 4.67 -30.08 -17.32
N THR A 58 4.66 -31.22 -18.02
CA THR A 58 3.51 -31.67 -18.81
C THR A 58 2.29 -31.98 -17.93
N LEU A 59 2.49 -32.63 -16.80
CA LEU A 59 1.43 -32.89 -15.82
C LEU A 59 0.86 -31.60 -15.26
N ILE A 60 1.72 -30.67 -14.87
CA ILE A 60 1.32 -29.35 -14.36
C ILE A 60 0.50 -28.60 -15.41
N LYS A 61 1.03 -28.51 -16.65
CA LYS A 61 0.35 -27.81 -17.74
C LYS A 61 -1.01 -28.44 -18.04
N THR A 62 -1.08 -29.76 -18.10
CA THR A 62 -2.34 -30.48 -18.33
C THR A 62 -3.38 -30.14 -17.27
N ALA A 63 -3.00 -30.10 -16.01
CA ALA A 63 -3.89 -29.70 -14.92
C ALA A 63 -4.31 -28.23 -15.03
N VAL A 64 -3.37 -27.32 -15.35
CA VAL A 64 -3.68 -25.88 -15.54
C VAL A 64 -4.68 -25.67 -16.68
N ASP A 65 -4.53 -26.37 -17.80
CA ASP A 65 -5.41 -26.25 -18.96
C ASP A 65 -6.85 -26.75 -18.67
N LYS A 66 -7.04 -27.52 -17.61
CA LYS A 66 -8.35 -28.02 -17.15
C LYS A 66 -9.04 -27.11 -16.11
N ILE A 67 -8.42 -26.04 -15.68
CA ILE A 67 -9.01 -25.10 -14.70
C ILE A 67 -10.17 -24.40 -15.38
N ASP A 68 -11.39 -24.63 -14.87
CA ASP A 68 -12.60 -23.98 -15.39
C ASP A 68 -13.64 -23.79 -14.27
N ILE A 69 -14.69 -23.03 -14.57
CA ILE A 69 -15.81 -22.74 -13.64
C ILE A 69 -16.45 -24.01 -13.10
N ASP A 70 -16.60 -25.03 -13.96
CA ASP A 70 -17.19 -26.33 -13.59
C ASP A 70 -16.20 -27.26 -12.88
N THR A 71 -14.92 -27.01 -13.02
CA THR A 71 -13.84 -27.85 -12.48
C THR A 71 -12.71 -27.02 -11.87
N PRO A 72 -13.01 -26.15 -10.88
CA PRO A 72 -12.05 -25.21 -10.32
C PRO A 72 -10.91 -25.88 -9.55
N ASN A 73 -11.12 -27.08 -9.01
CA ASN A 73 -10.15 -27.79 -8.19
C ASN A 73 -8.93 -28.30 -8.98
N TRP A 74 -8.95 -28.26 -10.31
CA TRP A 74 -7.72 -28.48 -11.09
C TRP A 74 -6.61 -27.49 -10.75
N SER A 75 -6.94 -26.32 -10.24
CA SER A 75 -5.94 -25.40 -9.71
C SER A 75 -5.15 -25.96 -8.51
N PHE A 76 -5.81 -26.71 -7.64
CA PHE A 76 -5.15 -27.39 -6.52
C PHE A 76 -4.36 -28.62 -6.98
N VAL A 77 -4.81 -29.34 -7.99
CA VAL A 77 -4.03 -30.42 -8.61
C VAL A 77 -2.73 -29.87 -9.19
N ALA A 78 -2.80 -28.82 -9.98
CA ALA A 78 -1.63 -28.17 -10.55
C ALA A 78 -0.66 -27.65 -9.46
N SER A 79 -1.19 -27.07 -8.39
CA SER A 79 -0.42 -26.61 -7.24
C SER A 79 0.32 -27.75 -6.55
N ARG A 80 -0.34 -28.86 -6.28
CA ARG A 80 0.28 -30.03 -5.63
C ARG A 80 1.37 -30.64 -6.49
N LEU A 81 1.15 -30.75 -7.79
CA LEU A 81 2.18 -31.21 -8.73
C LEU A 81 3.39 -30.28 -8.73
N PHE A 82 3.15 -28.98 -8.72
CA PHE A 82 4.22 -27.97 -8.64
C PHE A 82 4.99 -28.08 -7.30
N LEU A 83 4.29 -28.26 -6.20
CA LEU A 83 4.91 -28.45 -4.87
C LEU A 83 5.81 -29.67 -4.82
N TYR A 84 5.42 -30.79 -5.40
CA TYR A 84 6.27 -32.01 -5.44
C TYR A 84 7.57 -31.74 -6.19
N ASP A 85 7.54 -31.04 -7.30
CA ASP A 85 8.74 -30.63 -8.02
C ASP A 85 9.61 -29.68 -7.18
N LEU A 86 8.98 -28.71 -6.52
CA LEU A 86 9.67 -27.77 -5.63
C LEU A 86 10.34 -28.48 -4.45
N TYR A 87 9.69 -29.45 -3.81
CA TYR A 87 10.27 -30.24 -2.74
C TYR A 87 11.53 -30.97 -3.20
N HIS A 88 11.49 -31.59 -4.37
CA HIS A 88 12.67 -32.25 -4.94
C HIS A 88 13.79 -31.29 -5.28
N LYS A 89 13.48 -30.10 -5.80
CA LYS A 89 14.48 -29.08 -6.13
C LYS A 89 15.19 -28.53 -4.89
N VAL A 90 14.45 -28.35 -3.79
CA VAL A 90 14.99 -27.75 -2.57
C VAL A 90 15.57 -28.81 -1.62
N SER A 91 14.84 -29.89 -1.36
CA SER A 91 15.20 -30.90 -0.36
C SER A 91 15.88 -32.14 -0.92
N GLY A 92 15.69 -32.43 -2.21
CA GLY A 92 16.14 -33.68 -2.83
C GLY A 92 15.19 -34.86 -2.63
N PHE A 93 14.10 -34.68 -1.90
CA PHE A 93 13.04 -35.67 -1.63
C PHE A 93 11.70 -34.98 -1.47
N THR A 94 10.62 -35.75 -1.41
CA THR A 94 9.26 -35.19 -1.20
C THR A 94 9.07 -34.85 0.29
N GLY A 95 9.45 -33.69 0.70
CA GLY A 95 9.30 -33.20 2.08
C GLY A 95 10.24 -32.06 2.46
N TYR A 96 10.21 -31.74 3.74
CA TYR A 96 11.01 -30.68 4.34
C TYR A 96 12.26 -31.23 5.02
N ARG A 97 13.40 -30.56 4.83
CA ARG A 97 14.57 -30.75 5.69
C ARG A 97 14.36 -30.08 7.04
N HIS A 98 15.20 -30.41 8.02
CA HIS A 98 15.16 -29.76 9.32
C HIS A 98 15.42 -28.25 9.22
N LEU A 99 14.73 -27.45 10.04
CA LEU A 99 14.84 -25.99 10.05
C LEU A 99 16.29 -25.49 10.19
N LYS A 100 17.11 -26.20 11.00
CA LYS A 100 18.53 -25.88 11.16
C LYS A 100 19.30 -26.00 9.84
N GLU A 101 19.09 -27.07 9.08
CA GLU A 101 19.73 -27.27 7.77
C GLU A 101 19.33 -26.18 6.77
N TYR A 102 18.05 -25.77 6.80
CA TYR A 102 17.58 -24.66 5.99
C TYR A 102 18.34 -23.36 6.29
N PHE A 103 18.47 -22.99 7.57
CA PHE A 103 19.20 -21.78 7.94
C PHE A 103 20.68 -21.86 7.57
N GLU A 104 21.35 -22.98 7.84
CA GLU A 104 22.76 -23.18 7.50
C GLU A 104 23.01 -22.99 5.99
N ASN A 105 22.17 -23.61 5.14
CA ASN A 105 22.27 -23.47 3.69
C ASN A 105 22.00 -22.04 3.21
N ALA A 106 20.98 -21.38 3.72
CA ALA A 106 20.62 -20.03 3.32
C ALA A 106 21.63 -18.97 3.79
N GLU A 107 22.23 -19.17 4.98
CA GLU A 107 23.32 -18.31 5.49
C GLU A 107 24.61 -18.50 4.71
N GLU A 108 24.98 -19.74 4.38
CA GLU A 108 26.14 -20.05 3.53
C GLU A 108 26.05 -19.36 2.18
N LYS A 109 24.84 -19.37 1.59
CA LYS A 109 24.55 -18.68 0.31
C LYS A 109 24.38 -17.16 0.43
N GLY A 110 24.49 -16.61 1.65
CA GLY A 110 24.38 -15.15 1.89
C GLY A 110 22.98 -14.58 1.66
N ARG A 111 21.93 -15.41 1.77
CA ARG A 111 20.54 -14.98 1.53
C ARG A 111 19.79 -14.60 2.78
N ILE A 112 20.17 -15.10 3.93
CA ILE A 112 19.60 -14.79 5.24
C ILE A 112 20.59 -14.02 6.08
N LEU A 113 20.07 -13.06 6.85
CA LEU A 113 20.82 -12.31 7.84
C LEU A 113 21.31 -13.26 8.95
N LYS A 114 22.60 -13.20 9.25
CA LYS A 114 23.18 -14.05 10.28
C LYS A 114 22.86 -13.54 11.69
N GLY A 115 22.76 -14.43 12.64
CA GLY A 115 22.75 -14.14 14.07
C GLY A 115 21.38 -14.11 14.73
N PHE A 116 20.28 -13.88 14.03
CA PHE A 116 18.99 -13.86 14.72
C PHE A 116 18.46 -15.26 15.08
N LYS A 117 18.81 -16.30 14.32
CA LYS A 117 18.38 -17.68 14.60
C LYS A 117 18.87 -18.19 15.97
N GLU A 118 20.00 -17.71 16.47
CA GLU A 118 20.59 -18.11 17.76
C GLU A 118 19.72 -17.71 18.96
N LYS A 119 18.76 -16.83 18.77
CA LYS A 119 17.79 -16.42 19.79
C LYS A 119 16.63 -17.41 19.97
N PHE A 120 16.60 -18.49 19.15
CA PHE A 120 15.47 -19.41 19.06
C PHE A 120 15.85 -20.85 19.31
N ASP A 121 14.89 -21.63 19.84
CA ASP A 121 14.94 -23.08 19.93
C ASP A 121 14.50 -23.68 18.58
N LEU A 122 15.49 -24.01 17.74
CA LEU A 122 15.22 -24.54 16.40
C LEU A 122 14.60 -25.92 16.40
N GLU A 123 14.89 -26.77 17.41
CA GLU A 123 14.26 -28.09 17.54
C GLU A 123 12.76 -27.95 17.85
N PHE A 124 12.43 -27.10 18.81
CA PHE A 124 11.02 -26.78 19.13
C PHE A 124 10.28 -26.24 17.93
N LEU A 125 10.80 -25.18 17.29
CA LEU A 125 10.14 -24.55 16.15
C LEU A 125 10.02 -25.50 14.95
N ASN A 126 11.03 -26.33 14.69
CA ASN A 126 10.95 -27.34 13.64
C ASN A 126 9.81 -28.34 13.89
N SER A 127 9.58 -28.73 15.13
CA SER A 127 8.47 -29.63 15.51
C SER A 127 7.08 -28.99 15.28
N GLN A 128 7.01 -27.68 15.21
CA GLN A 128 5.77 -26.91 15.01
C GLN A 128 5.46 -26.63 13.54
N ILE A 129 6.40 -26.86 12.63
CA ILE A 129 6.19 -26.68 11.19
C ILE A 129 5.15 -27.69 10.69
N LYS A 130 4.21 -27.22 9.87
CA LYS A 130 3.09 -27.99 9.33
C LYS A 130 3.15 -28.03 7.80
N PRO A 131 3.89 -29.00 7.21
CA PRO A 131 4.04 -29.09 5.75
C PRO A 131 2.71 -29.24 5.01
N GLU A 132 1.70 -29.87 5.62
CA GLU A 132 0.36 -30.06 5.06
C GLU A 132 -0.35 -28.72 4.74
N ARG A 133 0.06 -27.61 5.33
CA ARG A 133 -0.47 -26.28 5.03
C ARG A 133 -0.10 -25.79 3.63
N ASP A 134 0.89 -26.38 3.00
CA ASP A 134 1.24 -26.09 1.61
C ASP A 134 0.10 -26.42 0.65
N PHE A 135 -0.76 -27.36 1.00
CA PHE A 135 -1.91 -27.74 0.16
C PHE A 135 -3.07 -26.75 0.17
N GLN A 136 -2.99 -25.68 0.95
CA GLN A 136 -3.91 -24.55 0.87
C GLN A 136 -3.69 -23.69 -0.38
N PHE A 137 -2.48 -23.70 -0.95
CA PHE A 137 -2.19 -22.94 -2.17
C PHE A 137 -2.95 -23.50 -3.37
N ASN A 138 -3.61 -22.60 -4.12
CA ASN A 138 -3.96 -22.88 -5.50
C ASN A 138 -2.73 -22.67 -6.40
N TYR A 139 -2.84 -22.99 -7.69
CA TYR A 139 -1.69 -22.92 -8.60
C TYR A 139 -1.11 -21.51 -8.73
N LEU A 140 -1.97 -20.49 -8.93
CA LEU A 140 -1.50 -19.11 -9.03
C LEU A 140 -0.84 -18.63 -7.73
N GLY A 141 -1.37 -19.03 -6.58
CA GLY A 141 -0.81 -18.72 -5.27
C GLY A 141 0.59 -19.26 -5.07
N ILE A 142 0.80 -20.57 -5.31
CA ILE A 142 2.12 -21.20 -5.16
C ILE A 142 3.12 -20.68 -6.20
N LYS A 143 2.65 -20.44 -7.42
CA LYS A 143 3.48 -19.89 -8.48
C LYS A 143 3.94 -18.47 -8.14
N THR A 144 3.06 -17.64 -7.62
CA THR A 144 3.37 -16.29 -7.13
C THR A 144 4.36 -16.32 -5.98
N LEU A 145 4.17 -17.24 -5.03
CA LEU A 145 5.11 -17.45 -3.92
C LEU A 145 6.51 -17.78 -4.45
N TYR A 146 6.60 -18.73 -5.37
CA TYR A 146 7.84 -19.15 -5.99
C TYR A 146 8.55 -18.02 -6.76
N ASP A 147 7.80 -17.30 -7.56
CA ASP A 147 8.37 -16.26 -8.43
C ASP A 147 8.85 -15.03 -7.64
N ARG A 148 8.16 -14.65 -6.56
CA ARG A 148 8.34 -13.36 -5.89
C ARG A 148 8.87 -13.41 -4.47
N TYR A 149 8.66 -14.48 -3.72
CA TYR A 149 8.88 -14.48 -2.27
C TYR A 149 9.90 -15.51 -1.79
N LEU A 150 9.90 -16.71 -2.36
CA LEU A 150 10.85 -17.75 -1.96
C LEU A 150 12.29 -17.35 -2.29
N LEU A 151 13.18 -17.59 -1.34
CA LEU A 151 14.60 -17.32 -1.53
C LEU A 151 15.20 -18.24 -2.59
N LYS A 152 16.05 -17.66 -3.41
CA LYS A 152 16.80 -18.33 -4.47
C LYS A 152 18.29 -18.03 -4.34
N ASP A 153 19.13 -18.95 -4.81
CA ASP A 153 20.58 -18.73 -4.87
C ASP A 153 20.97 -17.78 -6.01
N ALA A 154 22.27 -17.60 -6.22
CA ALA A 154 22.80 -16.70 -7.27
C ALA A 154 22.44 -17.16 -8.70
N ASN A 155 22.09 -18.44 -8.88
CA ASN A 155 21.70 -19.04 -10.15
C ASN A 155 20.17 -19.15 -10.32
N ASN A 156 19.41 -18.47 -9.46
CA ASN A 156 17.94 -18.53 -9.41
C ASN A 156 17.35 -19.90 -9.06
N HIS A 157 18.12 -20.81 -8.46
CA HIS A 157 17.59 -22.05 -7.93
C HIS A 157 16.91 -21.82 -6.57
N PRO A 158 15.71 -22.38 -6.31
CA PRO A 158 15.02 -22.21 -5.04
C PRO A 158 15.79 -22.89 -3.91
N ILE A 159 15.89 -22.23 -2.78
CA ILE A 159 16.54 -22.74 -1.56
C ILE A 159 15.64 -22.76 -0.34
N GLU A 160 14.37 -22.39 -0.54
CA GLU A 160 13.39 -22.21 0.52
C GLU A 160 12.06 -22.87 0.13
N LEU A 161 11.40 -23.49 1.09
CA LEU A 161 10.05 -24.03 0.97
C LEU A 161 9.05 -23.14 1.72
N PRO A 162 7.73 -23.19 1.38
CA PRO A 162 6.76 -22.24 1.91
C PRO A 162 6.73 -22.16 3.45
N GLN A 163 6.72 -23.28 4.15
CA GLN A 163 6.64 -23.27 5.62
C GLN A 163 7.96 -22.81 6.28
N HIS A 164 9.10 -23.03 5.66
CA HIS A 164 10.36 -22.45 6.08
C HIS A 164 10.35 -20.92 5.90
N MET A 165 9.76 -20.43 4.81
CA MET A 165 9.58 -18.99 4.59
C MET A 165 8.75 -18.37 5.71
N PHE A 166 7.56 -18.89 5.98
CA PHE A 166 6.68 -18.33 7.01
C PHE A 166 7.32 -18.42 8.41
N MET A 167 7.99 -19.53 8.74
CA MET A 167 8.66 -19.65 10.03
C MET A 167 9.84 -18.69 10.17
N SER A 168 10.67 -18.55 9.16
CA SER A 168 11.83 -17.64 9.21
C SER A 168 11.42 -16.17 9.26
N ILE A 169 10.35 -15.78 8.58
CA ILE A 169 9.74 -14.44 8.69
C ILE A 169 9.24 -14.22 10.12
N ALA A 170 8.49 -15.18 10.65
CA ALA A 170 7.95 -15.11 12.02
C ALA A 170 9.07 -14.97 13.07
N MET A 171 10.13 -15.75 12.92
CA MET A 171 11.30 -15.67 13.79
C MET A 171 12.00 -14.31 13.69
N PHE A 172 12.24 -13.82 12.46
CA PHE A 172 12.86 -12.53 12.26
C PHE A 172 12.07 -11.40 12.95
N LEU A 173 10.76 -11.39 12.81
CA LEU A 173 9.89 -10.37 13.40
C LEU A 173 9.69 -10.52 14.91
N ALA A 174 9.94 -11.71 15.48
CA ALA A 174 9.83 -11.97 16.92
C ALA A 174 11.17 -11.88 17.68
N GLN A 175 12.29 -11.63 16.98
CA GLN A 175 13.64 -11.81 17.55
C GLN A 175 13.98 -10.95 18.78
N ASN A 176 13.29 -9.84 18.97
CA ASN A 176 13.52 -8.91 20.08
C ASN A 176 12.45 -9.00 21.19
N GLU A 177 11.54 -9.98 21.09
CA GLU A 177 10.54 -10.24 22.11
C GLU A 177 11.15 -10.93 23.34
N GLN A 178 10.50 -10.78 24.48
CA GLN A 178 10.94 -11.45 25.73
C GLN A 178 10.80 -12.97 25.66
N GLU A 179 9.75 -13.46 24.99
CA GLU A 179 9.49 -14.88 24.73
C GLU A 179 9.51 -15.14 23.20
N PRO A 180 10.69 -15.07 22.56
CA PRO A 180 10.77 -15.07 21.10
C PRO A 180 10.19 -16.32 20.43
N ASN A 181 10.38 -17.51 21.02
CA ASN A 181 9.83 -18.76 20.46
C ASN A 181 8.31 -18.77 20.45
N LYS A 182 7.67 -18.30 21.52
CA LYS A 182 6.21 -18.22 21.64
C LYS A 182 5.63 -17.25 20.63
N ILE A 183 6.19 -16.06 20.54
CA ILE A 183 5.71 -15.03 19.63
C ILE A 183 5.96 -15.42 18.16
N ALA A 184 7.11 -16.02 17.86
CA ALA A 184 7.38 -16.56 16.53
C ALA A 184 6.34 -17.62 16.12
N LEU A 185 5.97 -18.50 17.04
CA LEU A 185 4.93 -19.51 16.77
C LEU A 185 3.56 -18.85 16.51
N GLU A 186 3.18 -17.83 17.28
CA GLU A 186 1.93 -17.09 17.07
C GLU A 186 1.91 -16.43 15.67
N PHE A 187 3.01 -15.79 15.28
CA PHE A 187 3.13 -15.18 13.94
C PHE A 187 3.08 -16.26 12.85
N TYR A 188 3.80 -17.36 13.01
CA TYR A 188 3.80 -18.47 12.07
C TYR A 188 2.40 -19.06 11.87
N GLU A 189 1.67 -19.28 12.95
CA GLU A 189 0.31 -19.83 12.89
C GLU A 189 -0.62 -18.97 12.07
N VAL A 190 -0.62 -17.65 12.30
CA VAL A 190 -1.48 -16.70 11.56
C VAL A 190 -1.09 -16.65 10.07
N LEU A 191 0.20 -16.51 9.78
CA LEU A 191 0.68 -16.39 8.39
C LEU A 191 0.49 -17.70 7.61
N SER A 192 0.89 -18.82 8.18
CA SER A 192 0.86 -20.12 7.49
C SER A 192 -0.55 -20.66 7.27
N LYS A 193 -1.53 -20.23 8.07
CA LYS A 193 -2.96 -20.55 7.90
C LYS A 193 -3.69 -19.60 6.97
N PHE A 194 -3.01 -18.57 6.43
CA PHE A 194 -3.61 -17.53 5.59
C PHE A 194 -4.71 -16.71 6.27
N GLU A 195 -4.63 -16.60 7.59
CA GLU A 195 -5.58 -15.81 8.38
C GLU A 195 -5.34 -14.30 8.24
N ALA A 196 -4.10 -13.90 8.13
CA ALA A 196 -3.65 -12.57 7.77
C ALA A 196 -2.32 -12.65 7.03
N MET A 197 -1.99 -11.62 6.25
CA MET A 197 -0.75 -11.59 5.49
C MET A 197 -0.11 -10.21 5.55
N CYS A 198 1.21 -10.18 5.68
CA CYS A 198 2.00 -8.96 5.61
C CYS A 198 2.07 -8.45 4.17
N ALA A 199 2.38 -7.17 4.03
CA ALA A 199 2.69 -6.58 2.74
C ALA A 199 3.89 -7.24 2.04
N THR A 200 3.91 -7.14 0.73
CA THR A 200 4.95 -7.75 -0.12
C THR A 200 6.38 -7.49 0.34
N PRO A 201 6.82 -6.26 0.69
CA PRO A 201 8.19 -6.04 1.15
C PRO A 201 8.53 -6.78 2.43
N THR A 202 7.59 -6.87 3.37
CA THR A 202 7.79 -7.61 4.62
C THR A 202 7.96 -9.11 4.34
N LEU A 203 7.09 -9.69 3.51
CA LEU A 203 7.17 -11.11 3.14
C LEU A 203 8.44 -11.45 2.35
N ALA A 204 8.82 -10.60 1.42
CA ALA A 204 9.98 -10.84 0.56
C ALA A 204 11.30 -10.65 1.31
N ASN A 205 11.40 -9.64 2.17
CA ASN A 205 12.66 -9.13 2.69
C ASN A 205 12.93 -9.40 4.17
N ALA A 206 11.91 -9.66 5.00
CA ALA A 206 12.13 -10.11 6.37
C ALA A 206 13.00 -11.37 6.38
N ARG A 207 13.93 -11.50 7.30
CA ARG A 207 15.00 -12.52 7.36
C ARG A 207 16.18 -12.31 6.40
N THR A 208 16.07 -11.50 5.38
CA THR A 208 17.12 -11.33 4.37
C THR A 208 18.14 -10.24 4.74
N THR A 209 19.29 -10.23 4.06
CA THR A 209 20.27 -9.17 4.18
C THR A 209 19.79 -7.80 3.68
N LYS A 210 18.68 -7.79 2.93
CA LYS A 210 18.02 -6.57 2.38
C LYS A 210 16.66 -6.36 3.04
N HIS A 211 16.62 -6.24 4.36
CA HIS A 211 15.38 -6.17 5.15
C HIS A 211 14.72 -4.78 5.19
N GLN A 212 14.54 -4.18 4.03
CA GLN A 212 13.61 -3.06 3.86
C GLN A 212 12.19 -3.63 3.78
N LEU A 213 11.35 -3.33 4.77
CA LEU A 213 10.06 -4.00 5.02
C LEU A 213 8.84 -3.15 4.70
N SER A 214 9.04 -1.84 4.45
CA SER A 214 7.96 -0.89 4.24
C SER A 214 7.53 -0.81 2.78
N SER A 215 6.23 -0.60 2.54
CA SER A 215 5.66 -0.59 1.20
C SER A 215 5.74 0.76 0.51
N CYS A 216 5.49 1.83 1.25
CA CYS A 216 5.34 3.18 0.70
C CYS A 216 6.00 4.23 1.56
N TYR A 217 6.31 5.36 0.91
CA TYR A 217 6.83 6.56 1.53
C TYR A 217 6.07 7.78 1.04
N ILE A 218 5.85 8.74 1.93
CA ILE A 218 5.07 9.95 1.64
C ILE A 218 5.87 11.16 2.10
N GLY A 219 6.13 12.09 1.18
CA GLY A 219 6.89 13.29 1.47
C GLY A 219 6.35 14.54 0.79
N SER A 220 7.05 15.64 1.00
CA SER A 220 6.69 16.95 0.48
C SER A 220 7.92 17.72 0.01
N THR A 221 7.80 18.45 -1.08
CA THR A 221 8.86 19.27 -1.66
C THR A 221 8.70 20.72 -1.20
N PRO A 222 9.75 21.36 -0.65
CA PRO A 222 9.74 22.78 -0.35
C PRO A 222 9.93 23.63 -1.61
N ASP A 223 9.65 24.95 -1.51
CA ASP A 223 9.76 25.89 -2.62
C ASP A 223 11.14 26.57 -2.69
N ASN A 224 12.17 25.76 -2.89
CA ASN A 224 13.52 26.24 -3.21
C ASN A 224 14.28 25.16 -3.99
N ILE A 225 15.29 25.58 -4.77
CA ILE A 225 15.97 24.68 -5.70
C ILE A 225 16.70 23.53 -4.99
N GLU A 226 17.36 23.81 -3.88
CA GLU A 226 18.06 22.77 -3.10
C GLU A 226 17.07 21.72 -2.60
N GLY A 227 15.94 22.16 -2.04
CA GLY A 227 14.91 21.26 -1.52
C GLY A 227 14.20 20.46 -2.59
N ILE A 228 13.99 21.03 -3.77
CA ILE A 228 13.44 20.31 -4.93
C ILE A 228 14.40 19.18 -5.35
N PHE A 229 15.68 19.45 -5.49
CA PHE A 229 16.66 18.44 -5.88
C PHE A 229 16.98 17.44 -4.76
N ASP A 230 16.96 17.85 -3.50
CA ASP A 230 17.03 16.93 -2.36
C ASP A 230 15.82 15.99 -2.35
N SER A 231 14.64 16.45 -2.74
CA SER A 231 13.45 15.60 -2.89
C SER A 231 13.65 14.52 -3.97
N TYR A 232 14.25 14.85 -5.11
CA TYR A 232 14.57 13.84 -6.14
C TYR A 232 15.57 12.81 -5.65
N LYS A 233 16.61 13.24 -4.91
CA LYS A 233 17.56 12.32 -4.28
C LYS A 233 16.86 11.38 -3.31
N GLU A 234 15.96 11.90 -2.49
CA GLU A 234 15.17 11.10 -1.55
C GLU A 234 14.27 10.10 -2.28
N MET A 235 13.50 10.55 -3.29
CA MET A 235 12.69 9.67 -4.14
C MET A 235 13.51 8.55 -4.77
N ALA A 236 14.69 8.87 -5.31
CA ALA A 236 15.58 7.89 -5.93
C ALA A 236 16.05 6.83 -4.93
N LEU A 237 16.45 7.24 -3.73
CA LEU A 237 16.87 6.31 -2.66
C LEU A 237 15.71 5.42 -2.20
N LEU A 238 14.53 5.99 -1.99
CA LEU A 238 13.34 5.25 -1.56
C LEU A 238 12.90 4.25 -2.64
N SER A 239 12.90 4.66 -3.90
CA SER A 239 12.60 3.79 -5.05
C SER A 239 13.61 2.65 -5.18
N LYS A 240 14.91 2.94 -5.08
CA LYS A 240 15.98 1.93 -5.12
C LYS A 240 15.74 0.77 -4.15
N TYR A 241 15.22 1.05 -2.97
CA TYR A 241 14.92 0.04 -1.94
C TYR A 241 13.51 -0.53 -2.01
N GLY A 242 12.79 -0.28 -3.11
CA GLY A 242 11.54 -0.96 -3.43
C GLY A 242 10.27 -0.31 -2.88
N GLY A 243 10.34 0.94 -2.40
CA GLY A 243 9.17 1.67 -1.92
C GLY A 243 8.37 2.34 -3.03
N GLY A 244 7.05 2.27 -2.97
CA GLY A 244 6.16 3.18 -3.70
C GLY A 244 6.21 4.58 -3.09
N ILE A 245 5.96 5.63 -3.89
CA ILE A 245 6.16 7.00 -3.45
C ILE A 245 4.91 7.83 -3.71
N GLY A 246 4.44 8.54 -2.68
CA GLY A 246 3.45 9.62 -2.78
C GLY A 246 4.11 10.93 -2.38
N TRP A 247 4.04 11.95 -3.24
CA TRP A 247 4.80 13.17 -3.00
C TRP A 247 4.02 14.44 -3.32
N ASP A 248 3.99 15.37 -2.38
CA ASP A 248 3.31 16.65 -2.51
C ASP A 248 4.23 17.71 -3.13
N PHE A 249 3.74 18.36 -4.19
CA PHE A 249 4.38 19.46 -4.88
C PHE A 249 3.65 20.80 -4.72
N SER A 250 2.67 20.86 -3.82
CA SER A 250 1.77 22.02 -3.71
C SER A 250 2.47 23.31 -3.25
N LEU A 251 3.64 23.21 -2.61
CA LEU A 251 4.42 24.38 -2.17
C LEU A 251 5.25 25.01 -3.29
N VAL A 252 5.52 24.27 -4.37
CA VAL A 252 6.32 24.79 -5.48
C VAL A 252 5.57 25.89 -6.21
N ARG A 253 6.20 27.07 -6.34
CA ARG A 253 5.57 28.26 -6.95
C ARG A 253 5.08 27.99 -8.36
N SER A 254 4.00 28.67 -8.70
CA SER A 254 3.31 28.50 -9.99
C SER A 254 4.06 29.19 -11.14
N ILE A 255 3.65 28.84 -12.36
CA ILE A 255 4.02 29.61 -13.55
C ILE A 255 3.67 31.10 -13.36
N GLY A 256 4.55 31.97 -13.80
CA GLY A 256 4.36 33.43 -13.68
C GLY A 256 4.64 33.99 -12.28
N SER A 257 5.06 33.19 -11.33
CA SER A 257 5.48 33.63 -10.00
C SER A 257 6.79 34.41 -10.01
N TYR A 258 7.20 34.91 -8.84
CA TYR A 258 8.41 35.69 -8.66
C TYR A 258 9.66 34.81 -8.57
N ILE A 259 10.76 35.30 -9.20
CA ILE A 259 12.13 34.80 -8.92
C ILE A 259 13.01 36.04 -8.71
N ASP A 260 13.71 36.10 -7.58
CA ASP A 260 14.54 37.25 -7.16
C ASP A 260 13.81 38.60 -7.27
N GLY A 261 12.51 38.64 -6.94
CA GLY A 261 11.68 39.84 -7.01
C GLY A 261 11.14 40.20 -8.39
N HIS A 262 11.50 39.43 -9.42
CA HIS A 262 10.99 39.61 -10.78
C HIS A 262 9.74 38.77 -11.02
N LYS A 263 8.63 39.43 -11.30
CA LYS A 263 7.34 38.81 -11.68
C LYS A 263 7.45 38.13 -13.03
N ASN A 264 6.64 37.10 -13.26
CA ASN A 264 6.60 36.30 -14.50
C ASN A 264 7.90 35.55 -14.82
N ALA A 265 8.74 35.28 -13.84
CA ALA A 265 10.04 34.61 -14.01
C ALA A 265 9.98 33.09 -13.81
N SER A 266 9.00 32.59 -13.06
CA SER A 266 8.86 31.16 -12.77
C SER A 266 8.21 30.39 -13.92
N ALA A 267 8.76 29.23 -14.26
CA ALA A 267 8.16 28.26 -15.21
C ALA A 267 7.13 27.31 -14.56
N GLY A 268 6.91 27.42 -13.25
CA GLY A 268 5.93 26.65 -12.51
C GLY A 268 6.38 25.24 -12.08
N THR A 269 5.41 24.42 -11.67
CA THR A 269 5.66 23.06 -11.16
C THR A 269 5.93 22.04 -12.25
N ILE A 270 5.39 22.21 -13.44
CA ILE A 270 5.39 21.19 -14.50
C ILE A 270 6.80 20.76 -14.93
N PRO A 271 7.78 21.66 -15.14
CA PRO A 271 9.14 21.26 -15.44
C PRO A 271 9.79 20.41 -14.33
N PHE A 272 9.51 20.72 -13.08
CA PHE A 272 10.00 19.93 -11.94
C PHE A 272 9.33 18.57 -11.85
N LEU A 273 8.04 18.44 -12.19
CA LEU A 273 7.36 17.15 -12.29
C LEU A 273 7.92 16.31 -13.45
N LYS A 274 8.36 16.93 -14.53
CA LYS A 274 9.05 16.21 -15.62
C LYS A 274 10.34 15.54 -15.11
N ILE A 275 11.12 16.23 -14.28
CA ILE A 275 12.33 15.65 -13.67
C ILE A 275 11.94 14.48 -12.73
N ALA A 276 10.90 14.63 -11.92
CA ALA A 276 10.39 13.55 -11.07
C ALA A 276 9.99 12.31 -11.88
N ASN A 277 9.37 12.51 -13.06
CA ASN A 277 9.07 11.45 -14.02
C ASN A 277 10.33 10.71 -14.45
N ASP A 278 11.38 11.43 -14.79
CA ASP A 278 12.64 10.85 -15.25
C ASP A 278 13.37 10.11 -14.12
N VAL A 279 13.25 10.59 -12.88
CA VAL A 279 13.72 9.86 -11.69
C VAL A 279 12.98 8.53 -11.53
N ALA A 280 11.65 8.52 -11.71
CA ALA A 280 10.85 7.29 -11.63
C ALA A 280 11.28 6.24 -12.68
N ILE A 281 11.61 6.71 -13.89
CA ILE A 281 12.07 5.83 -14.98
C ILE A 281 13.49 5.34 -14.72
N ALA A 282 14.38 6.23 -14.25
CA ALA A 282 15.82 5.96 -14.13
C ALA A 282 16.16 5.03 -12.96
N VAL A 283 15.38 5.03 -11.90
CA VAL A 283 15.65 4.25 -10.68
C VAL A 283 14.61 3.16 -10.49
N ASP A 284 14.97 1.98 -10.97
CA ASP A 284 14.16 0.77 -10.82
C ASP A 284 14.14 0.28 -9.37
N GLN A 285 13.02 -0.29 -8.97
CA GLN A 285 12.85 -0.94 -7.68
C GLN A 285 13.62 -2.28 -7.67
N LEU A 286 14.79 -2.28 -7.02
CA LEU A 286 15.67 -3.46 -6.91
C LEU A 286 16.05 -4.12 -8.25
N GLY A 287 15.99 -3.38 -9.37
CA GLY A 287 16.27 -3.89 -10.72
C GLY A 287 15.19 -4.82 -11.29
N THR A 288 14.06 -4.97 -10.63
CA THR A 288 12.99 -5.89 -11.04
C THR A 288 11.72 -5.21 -11.51
N ARG A 289 11.53 -3.93 -11.17
CA ARG A 289 10.33 -3.13 -11.51
C ARG A 289 10.68 -1.67 -11.71
N LYS A 290 9.87 -0.98 -12.51
CA LYS A 290 9.95 0.48 -12.66
C LYS A 290 9.56 1.17 -11.37
N GLY A 291 10.20 2.30 -11.07
CA GLY A 291 9.81 3.18 -9.98
C GLY A 291 8.38 3.70 -10.22
N ALA A 292 7.60 3.87 -9.14
CA ALA A 292 6.24 4.37 -9.21
C ALA A 292 6.08 5.53 -8.23
N ILE A 293 5.71 6.71 -8.75
CA ILE A 293 5.55 7.94 -7.99
C ILE A 293 4.18 8.55 -8.28
N ALA A 294 3.37 8.70 -7.23
CA ALA A 294 2.19 9.55 -7.27
C ALA A 294 2.56 10.97 -6.84
N VAL A 295 2.11 11.95 -7.59
CA VAL A 295 2.35 13.37 -7.31
C VAL A 295 1.03 14.06 -6.98
N TYR A 296 1.03 14.81 -5.90
CA TYR A 296 -0.14 15.48 -5.36
C TYR A 296 -0.05 17.00 -5.57
N LEU A 297 -1.15 17.61 -5.93
CA LEU A 297 -1.27 19.06 -6.06
C LEU A 297 -2.60 19.55 -5.48
N GLU A 298 -2.56 20.61 -4.69
CA GLU A 298 -3.77 21.27 -4.19
C GLU A 298 -4.61 21.84 -5.33
N ILE A 299 -5.93 21.67 -5.26
CA ILE A 299 -6.89 22.06 -6.30
C ILE A 299 -6.93 23.57 -6.58
N TRP A 300 -6.43 24.38 -5.67
CA TRP A 300 -6.38 25.84 -5.82
C TRP A 300 -5.07 26.38 -6.44
N HIS A 301 -4.12 25.49 -6.75
CA HIS A 301 -2.84 25.88 -7.34
C HIS A 301 -3.03 26.34 -8.80
N ILE A 302 -2.39 27.43 -9.21
CA ILE A 302 -2.51 27.97 -10.58
C ILE A 302 -2.17 26.94 -11.66
N ASP A 303 -1.20 26.05 -11.41
CA ASP A 303 -0.77 25.06 -12.39
C ASP A 303 -1.70 23.83 -12.49
N VAL A 304 -2.83 23.82 -11.79
CA VAL A 304 -3.72 22.64 -11.70
C VAL A 304 -4.21 22.17 -13.07
N MET A 305 -4.50 23.09 -13.98
CA MET A 305 -5.01 22.73 -15.31
C MET A 305 -3.98 21.93 -16.13
N GLU A 306 -2.72 22.35 -16.12
CA GLU A 306 -1.64 21.61 -16.77
C GLU A 306 -1.28 20.33 -16.01
N PHE A 307 -1.39 20.36 -14.70
CA PHE A 307 -1.18 19.17 -13.89
C PHE A 307 -2.16 18.02 -14.23
N ILE A 308 -3.41 18.33 -14.46
CA ILE A 308 -4.43 17.38 -14.91
C ILE A 308 -4.05 16.77 -16.27
N ASP A 309 -3.40 17.56 -17.13
CA ASP A 309 -2.99 17.15 -18.48
C ASP A 309 -1.65 16.41 -18.56
N LEU A 310 -0.98 16.12 -17.44
CA LEU A 310 0.36 15.53 -17.41
C LEU A 310 0.50 14.25 -18.24
N ARG A 311 -0.54 13.45 -18.34
CA ARG A 311 -0.52 12.16 -19.05
C ARG A 311 -1.24 12.18 -20.40
N LYS A 312 -1.63 13.32 -20.91
CA LYS A 312 -2.23 13.41 -22.25
C LYS A 312 -1.24 13.06 -23.34
N ASN A 313 -1.70 12.31 -24.34
CA ASN A 313 -0.91 11.93 -25.52
C ASN A 313 -0.81 13.03 -26.58
N SER A 314 -1.19 14.26 -26.25
CA SER A 314 -1.17 15.42 -27.15
C SER A 314 -0.57 16.65 -26.46
N GLY A 315 -0.06 17.60 -27.23
CA GLY A 315 0.55 18.80 -26.73
C GLY A 315 2.08 18.75 -26.67
N ASP A 316 2.71 19.64 -25.92
CA ASP A 316 4.17 19.70 -25.78
C ASP A 316 4.67 18.62 -24.82
N GLU A 317 5.44 17.66 -25.32
CA GLU A 317 6.04 16.57 -24.55
C GLU A 317 6.93 17.04 -23.39
N ARG A 318 7.51 18.22 -23.48
CA ARG A 318 8.27 18.82 -22.37
C ARG A 318 7.41 19.19 -21.17
N ARG A 319 6.09 19.23 -21.35
CA ARG A 319 5.10 19.51 -20.31
C ARG A 319 4.24 18.27 -19.98
N ARG A 320 4.72 17.08 -20.31
CA ARG A 320 4.08 15.79 -20.01
C ARG A 320 4.95 14.95 -19.09
N ALA A 321 4.33 14.11 -18.30
CA ALA A 321 4.96 13.18 -17.37
C ALA A 321 4.12 11.89 -17.34
N HIS A 322 4.30 11.05 -18.36
CA HIS A 322 3.47 9.88 -18.62
C HIS A 322 3.63 8.76 -17.58
N ASP A 323 4.75 8.74 -16.86
CA ASP A 323 5.06 7.69 -15.86
C ASP A 323 4.73 8.11 -14.42
N LEU A 324 4.28 9.33 -14.21
CA LEU A 324 3.76 9.79 -12.91
C LEU A 324 2.26 9.50 -12.79
N PHE A 325 1.81 9.34 -11.55
CA PHE A 325 0.40 9.18 -11.19
C PHE A 325 -0.10 10.46 -10.53
N PRO A 326 -0.74 11.38 -11.28
CA PRO A 326 -1.25 12.62 -10.72
C PRO A 326 -2.42 12.36 -9.78
N ALA A 327 -2.45 13.09 -8.68
CA ALA A 327 -3.52 13.09 -7.68
C ALA A 327 -3.86 14.53 -7.26
N LEU A 328 -5.11 14.82 -7.06
CA LEU A 328 -5.59 16.13 -6.63
C LEU A 328 -5.94 16.11 -5.14
N TRP A 329 -5.47 17.13 -4.44
CA TRP A 329 -5.75 17.39 -3.05
C TRP A 329 -6.88 18.39 -2.96
N VAL A 330 -8.13 17.88 -2.74
CA VAL A 330 -9.37 18.61 -2.93
C VAL A 330 -9.94 19.07 -1.60
N CYS A 331 -10.15 20.38 -1.43
CA CYS A 331 -10.78 20.95 -0.24
C CYS A 331 -12.32 21.01 -0.36
N ASP A 332 -12.99 21.08 0.78
CA ASP A 332 -14.46 21.17 0.86
C ASP A 332 -15.01 22.39 0.12
N LEU A 333 -14.33 23.52 0.23
CA LEU A 333 -14.80 24.77 -0.42
C LEU A 333 -14.91 24.61 -1.95
N PHE A 334 -13.95 23.91 -2.57
CA PHE A 334 -14.02 23.62 -4.00
C PHE A 334 -15.27 22.80 -4.34
N MET A 335 -15.53 21.73 -3.58
CA MET A 335 -16.70 20.88 -3.81
C MET A 335 -18.01 21.65 -3.61
N LYS A 336 -18.10 22.52 -2.61
CA LYS A 336 -19.24 23.40 -2.41
C LYS A 336 -19.47 24.30 -3.62
N ARG A 337 -18.41 24.92 -4.16
CA ARG A 337 -18.50 25.79 -5.35
C ARG A 337 -18.84 25.04 -6.63
N VAL A 338 -18.42 23.77 -6.74
CA VAL A 338 -18.89 22.89 -7.84
C VAL A 338 -20.40 22.72 -7.80
N LEU A 339 -20.96 22.45 -6.61
CA LEU A 339 -22.41 22.27 -6.43
C LEU A 339 -23.19 23.55 -6.64
N GLU A 340 -22.62 24.69 -6.32
CA GLU A 340 -23.23 26.02 -6.47
C GLU A 340 -23.00 26.63 -7.87
N ASP A 341 -22.26 25.95 -8.74
CA ASP A 341 -21.84 26.49 -10.06
C ASP A 341 -21.15 27.86 -9.95
N ALA A 342 -20.29 27.99 -8.93
CA ALA A 342 -19.61 29.25 -8.61
C ALA A 342 -18.20 29.31 -9.22
N MET A 343 -17.63 30.52 -9.22
CA MET A 343 -16.23 30.71 -9.62
C MET A 343 -15.27 30.18 -8.59
N TRP A 344 -14.16 29.62 -9.07
CA TRP A 344 -13.04 29.14 -8.28
C TRP A 344 -11.80 29.96 -8.55
N THR A 345 -11.11 30.41 -7.50
CA THR A 345 -9.89 31.21 -7.62
C THR A 345 -8.67 30.31 -7.42
N LEU A 346 -7.74 30.39 -8.35
CA LEU A 346 -6.45 29.72 -8.29
C LEU A 346 -5.39 30.71 -7.81
N PHE A 347 -4.53 30.24 -6.89
CA PHE A 347 -3.50 31.04 -6.26
C PHE A 347 -2.10 30.51 -6.53
N ASP A 348 -1.11 31.39 -6.38
CA ASP A 348 0.31 31.04 -6.32
C ASP A 348 0.69 30.70 -4.87
N PRO A 349 1.18 29.49 -4.57
CA PRO A 349 1.58 29.12 -3.21
C PRO A 349 2.75 29.95 -2.67
N TYR A 350 3.52 30.62 -3.52
CA TYR A 350 4.56 31.54 -3.07
C TYR A 350 3.99 32.69 -2.23
N GLU A 351 2.84 33.22 -2.61
CA GLU A 351 2.14 34.28 -1.88
C GLU A 351 1.13 33.74 -0.85
N CYS A 352 0.58 32.54 -1.07
CA CYS A 352 -0.49 31.95 -0.29
C CYS A 352 -0.05 30.65 0.40
N LYS A 353 1.18 30.56 0.84
CA LYS A 353 1.82 29.36 1.43
C LYS A 353 1.02 28.76 2.57
N ASP A 354 0.44 29.59 3.42
CA ASP A 354 -0.33 29.18 4.60
C ASP A 354 -1.59 28.39 4.25
N LEU A 355 -2.13 28.49 3.04
CA LEU A 355 -3.25 27.67 2.60
C LEU A 355 -2.92 26.15 2.62
N THR A 356 -1.65 25.79 2.46
CA THR A 356 -1.21 24.39 2.55
C THR A 356 -1.22 23.87 3.98
N GLU A 357 -1.19 24.74 4.99
CA GLU A 357 -1.18 24.42 6.41
C GLU A 357 -2.58 24.44 7.05
N LEU A 358 -3.61 24.81 6.31
CA LEU A 358 -4.96 25.01 6.80
C LEU A 358 -5.95 24.03 6.18
N TYR A 359 -6.99 23.72 6.92
CA TYR A 359 -8.14 22.92 6.46
C TYR A 359 -9.43 23.36 7.16
N GLY A 360 -10.58 22.92 6.67
CA GLY A 360 -11.89 23.23 7.22
C GLY A 360 -12.20 24.73 7.19
N GLN A 361 -12.79 25.25 8.24
CA GLN A 361 -13.23 26.63 8.34
C GLN A 361 -12.07 27.64 8.32
N ASP A 362 -10.92 27.29 8.89
CA ASP A 362 -9.75 28.16 8.88
C ASP A 362 -9.19 28.31 7.47
N PHE A 363 -9.20 27.24 6.68
CA PHE A 363 -8.87 27.30 5.24
C PHE A 363 -9.85 28.18 4.49
N GLU A 364 -11.17 27.99 4.66
CA GLU A 364 -12.19 28.76 3.97
C GLU A 364 -12.05 30.26 4.25
N LYS A 365 -11.87 30.61 5.53
CA LYS A 365 -11.68 32.00 5.96
C LYS A 365 -10.47 32.62 5.27
N ARG A 366 -9.33 31.95 5.32
CA ARG A 366 -8.09 32.46 4.72
C ARG A 366 -8.15 32.54 3.21
N TYR A 367 -8.77 31.56 2.55
CA TYR A 367 -8.99 31.55 1.11
C TYR A 367 -9.82 32.76 0.67
N LEU A 368 -10.91 33.07 1.39
CA LEU A 368 -11.76 34.22 1.10
C LEU A 368 -11.04 35.56 1.32
N GLU A 369 -10.14 35.67 2.30
CA GLU A 369 -9.28 36.83 2.50
C GLU A 369 -8.37 37.06 1.28
N TYR A 370 -7.73 36.02 0.77
CA TYR A 370 -6.88 36.06 -0.40
C TYR A 370 -7.66 36.40 -1.68
N GLU A 371 -8.89 35.93 -1.85
CA GLU A 371 -9.72 36.30 -2.99
C GLU A 371 -9.98 37.79 -3.07
N LYS A 372 -10.11 38.45 -1.93
CA LYS A 372 -10.38 39.89 -1.84
C LYS A 372 -9.13 40.74 -1.95
N ASP A 373 -7.96 40.19 -1.79
CA ASP A 373 -6.71 40.96 -1.84
C ASP A 373 -6.31 41.26 -3.30
N PRO A 374 -6.32 42.52 -3.74
CA PRO A 374 -5.99 42.82 -5.12
C PRO A 374 -4.50 42.69 -5.46
N LYS A 375 -3.63 42.52 -4.49
CA LYS A 375 -2.18 42.44 -4.67
C LYS A 375 -1.66 41.04 -5.00
N ILE A 376 -2.46 40.02 -4.74
CA ILE A 376 -2.09 38.62 -4.90
C ILE A 376 -2.30 38.16 -6.34
N ILE A 377 -1.34 37.37 -6.86
CA ILE A 377 -1.46 36.73 -8.18
C ILE A 377 -2.56 35.68 -8.09
N LYS A 378 -3.53 35.79 -8.98
CA LYS A 378 -4.64 34.82 -9.03
C LYS A 378 -5.22 34.70 -10.44
N GLU A 379 -5.80 33.53 -10.68
CA GLU A 379 -6.56 33.22 -11.87
C GLU A 379 -7.96 32.75 -11.48
N TYR A 380 -8.92 32.86 -12.39
CA TYR A 380 -10.30 32.47 -12.13
C TYR A 380 -10.74 31.43 -13.14
N ILE A 381 -11.44 30.44 -12.64
CA ILE A 381 -12.09 29.40 -13.44
C ILE A 381 -13.45 29.06 -12.82
N ASN A 382 -14.43 28.67 -13.62
CA ASN A 382 -15.67 28.13 -13.07
C ASN A 382 -15.37 26.78 -12.42
N ALA A 383 -15.79 26.58 -11.16
CA ALA A 383 -15.51 25.36 -10.40
C ALA A 383 -16.08 24.12 -11.10
N LYS A 384 -17.27 24.21 -11.66
CA LYS A 384 -17.93 23.13 -12.40
C LYS A 384 -17.18 22.75 -13.67
N ASP A 385 -16.59 23.72 -14.38
CA ASP A 385 -15.81 23.47 -15.59
C ASP A 385 -14.49 22.74 -15.25
N LEU A 386 -13.82 23.14 -14.16
CA LEU A 386 -12.66 22.42 -13.67
C LEU A 386 -13.02 20.99 -13.26
N TRP A 387 -14.15 20.81 -12.56
CA TRP A 387 -14.64 19.51 -12.17
C TRP A 387 -14.96 18.61 -13.37
N LYS A 388 -15.61 19.14 -14.40
CA LYS A 388 -15.84 18.42 -15.66
C LYS A 388 -14.53 17.94 -16.29
N LYS A 389 -13.52 18.80 -16.34
CA LYS A 389 -12.20 18.44 -16.87
C LYS A 389 -11.57 17.29 -16.07
N ILE A 390 -11.64 17.34 -14.76
CA ILE A 390 -11.14 16.26 -13.87
C ILE A 390 -11.87 14.96 -14.19
N LEU A 391 -13.19 14.97 -14.24
CA LEU A 391 -13.99 13.77 -14.50
C LEU A 391 -13.75 13.19 -15.88
N MET A 392 -13.59 14.02 -16.91
CA MET A 392 -13.24 13.56 -18.25
C MET A 392 -11.89 12.84 -18.27
N ASN A 393 -10.87 13.42 -17.65
CA ASN A 393 -9.55 12.77 -17.56
C ASN A 393 -9.61 11.48 -16.73
N TYR A 394 -10.40 11.46 -15.68
CA TYR A 394 -10.62 10.27 -14.87
C TYR A 394 -11.23 9.13 -15.70
N PHE A 395 -12.20 9.47 -16.53
CA PHE A 395 -12.84 8.50 -17.43
C PHE A 395 -11.88 7.99 -18.52
N GLU A 396 -11.11 8.89 -19.14
CA GLU A 396 -10.20 8.54 -20.25
C GLU A 396 -8.96 7.74 -19.80
N ALA A 397 -8.40 8.08 -18.64
CA ALA A 397 -7.11 7.56 -18.19
C ALA A 397 -7.14 6.85 -16.81
N GLY A 398 -8.29 6.83 -16.14
CA GLY A 398 -8.38 6.35 -14.76
C GLY A 398 -7.74 7.28 -13.72
N LEU A 399 -7.28 8.45 -14.11
CA LEU A 399 -6.54 9.46 -13.36
C LEU A 399 -7.07 10.87 -13.66
N PRO A 400 -6.86 11.88 -12.80
CA PRO A 400 -6.11 11.86 -11.54
C PRO A 400 -6.86 11.17 -10.40
N PHE A 401 -6.13 10.65 -9.39
CA PHE A 401 -6.77 10.25 -8.16
C PHE A 401 -7.35 11.46 -7.44
N LEU A 402 -8.44 11.27 -6.71
CA LEU A 402 -9.02 12.29 -5.86
C LEU A 402 -8.76 11.96 -4.39
N ALA A 403 -8.19 12.91 -3.67
CA ALA A 403 -8.03 12.84 -2.23
C ALA A 403 -8.65 14.10 -1.61
N PHE A 404 -9.43 13.90 -0.53
CA PHE A 404 -10.24 14.96 0.09
C PHE A 404 -9.53 15.49 1.34
N LYS A 405 -8.93 16.65 1.20
CA LYS A 405 -8.09 17.30 2.23
C LYS A 405 -8.78 17.41 3.58
N ASP A 406 -9.99 17.94 3.59
CA ASP A 406 -10.71 18.21 4.82
C ASP A 406 -11.20 16.94 5.49
N ASN A 407 -11.70 15.96 4.73
CA ASN A 407 -12.07 14.65 5.26
C ASN A 407 -10.86 13.95 5.90
N ALA A 408 -9.69 14.03 5.26
CA ALA A 408 -8.45 13.44 5.78
C ALA A 408 -8.01 14.12 7.09
N ASN A 409 -7.95 15.44 7.12
CA ASN A 409 -7.42 16.19 8.26
C ASN A 409 -8.36 16.26 9.44
N ARG A 410 -9.69 16.34 9.23
CA ARG A 410 -10.66 16.25 10.34
C ARG A 410 -10.54 14.96 11.15
N CYS A 411 -10.17 13.87 10.50
CA CYS A 411 -10.04 12.55 11.10
C CYS A 411 -8.60 12.20 11.50
N ASN A 412 -7.67 13.16 11.42
CA ASN A 412 -6.27 12.94 11.76
C ASN A 412 -6.09 12.80 13.27
N PRO A 413 -5.69 11.63 13.79
CA PRO A 413 -5.49 11.45 15.22
C PRO A 413 -4.30 12.25 15.78
N ASN A 414 -3.40 12.71 14.91
CA ASN A 414 -2.18 13.45 15.28
C ASN A 414 -2.18 14.90 14.74
N ALA A 415 -3.34 15.54 14.66
CA ALA A 415 -3.46 16.90 14.17
C ALA A 415 -2.68 17.94 14.99
N HIS A 416 -2.37 17.66 16.26
CA HIS A 416 -1.55 18.50 17.13
C HIS A 416 -0.06 18.54 16.71
N ALA A 417 0.41 17.52 16.02
CA ALA A 417 1.82 17.33 15.65
C ALA A 417 2.13 17.71 14.20
N GLY A 418 1.13 18.06 13.40
CA GLY A 418 1.32 18.41 11.99
C GLY A 418 0.04 18.35 11.18
N ILE A 419 0.21 18.32 9.86
CA ILE A 419 -0.89 18.26 8.90
C ILE A 419 -0.64 17.16 7.87
N ILE A 420 -1.73 16.54 7.41
CA ILE A 420 -1.71 15.62 6.28
C ILE A 420 -1.73 16.45 4.99
N ARG A 421 -0.70 16.28 4.14
CA ARG A 421 -0.51 17.04 2.90
C ARG A 421 -0.81 16.26 1.64
N SER A 422 -0.77 14.94 1.72
CA SER A 422 -0.97 14.03 0.61
C SER A 422 -1.23 12.61 1.12
N SER A 423 -1.37 11.67 0.19
CA SER A 423 -1.42 10.25 0.47
C SER A 423 -0.27 9.52 -0.23
N ASN A 424 -0.22 8.20 -0.09
CA ASN A 424 0.71 7.34 -0.80
C ASN A 424 0.27 7.09 -2.25
N LEU A 425 1.01 6.22 -2.94
CA LEU A 425 0.71 5.85 -4.33
C LEU A 425 -0.69 5.24 -4.49
N CYS A 426 -1.14 4.42 -3.54
CA CYS A 426 -2.41 3.71 -3.61
C CYS A 426 -3.55 4.37 -2.80
N THR A 427 -3.34 5.57 -2.28
CA THR A 427 -4.33 6.46 -1.67
C THR A 427 -4.98 5.98 -0.37
N GLU A 428 -4.37 5.04 0.37
CA GLU A 428 -4.90 4.57 1.66
C GLU A 428 -4.18 5.13 2.89
N ILE A 429 -3.00 5.71 2.74
CA ILE A 429 -2.19 6.20 3.87
C ILE A 429 -2.37 7.70 4.04
N PHE A 430 -2.77 8.10 5.23
CA PHE A 430 -2.96 9.49 5.61
C PHE A 430 -2.23 9.77 6.92
N GLN A 431 -1.04 10.35 6.81
CA GLN A 431 -0.16 10.66 7.91
C GLN A 431 0.44 12.06 7.74
N ASN A 432 0.80 12.70 8.83
CA ASN A 432 1.49 13.98 8.82
C ASN A 432 2.80 13.88 8.04
N THR A 433 3.07 14.86 7.21
CA THR A 433 4.35 15.06 6.51
C THR A 433 4.78 16.51 6.59
N ALA A 434 6.06 16.77 6.40
CA ALA A 434 6.60 18.12 6.32
C ALA A 434 7.80 18.16 5.38
N PRO A 435 7.94 19.21 4.54
CA PRO A 435 9.12 19.39 3.73
C PRO A 435 10.34 19.72 4.60
N ASN A 436 11.53 19.53 4.06
CA ASN A 436 12.74 20.01 4.70
C ASN A 436 12.71 21.52 4.82
N HIS A 437 13.25 22.05 5.93
CA HIS A 437 13.43 23.46 6.15
C HIS A 437 14.88 23.84 5.94
N TYR A 438 15.13 24.90 5.18
CA TYR A 438 16.47 25.40 4.85
C TYR A 438 16.73 26.73 5.54
N CYS A 439 17.84 26.83 6.27
CA CYS A 439 18.24 28.02 7.00
C CYS A 439 19.75 28.25 6.87
N MET A 440 20.20 29.43 7.23
CA MET A 440 21.64 29.79 7.29
C MET A 440 22.18 29.44 8.66
N GLN A 441 23.19 28.58 8.70
CA GLN A 441 24.01 28.34 9.87
C GLN A 441 25.25 29.27 9.81
N ILE A 442 25.38 30.14 10.80
CA ILE A 442 26.51 31.03 10.95
C ILE A 442 27.37 30.49 12.09
N GLU A 443 28.57 30.07 11.74
CA GLU A 443 29.60 29.67 12.69
C GLU A 443 30.58 30.81 12.88
N TYR A 444 30.83 31.19 14.14
CA TYR A 444 31.75 32.27 14.49
C TYR A 444 33.14 31.73 14.83
N THR A 445 34.13 32.58 14.76
CA THR A 445 35.55 32.23 15.08
C THR A 445 35.75 31.76 16.51
N ASP A 446 34.85 32.04 17.42
CA ASP A 446 34.82 31.53 18.80
C ASP A 446 34.20 30.16 18.96
N GLY A 447 33.73 29.53 17.84
CA GLY A 447 33.06 28.24 17.80
C GLY A 447 31.57 28.29 18.13
N THR A 448 31.01 29.46 18.39
CA THR A 448 29.55 29.57 18.58
C THR A 448 28.80 29.49 17.25
N ILE A 449 27.54 28.99 17.28
CA ILE A 449 26.72 28.79 16.10
C ILE A 449 25.38 29.50 16.32
N GLU A 450 24.92 30.26 15.33
CA GLU A 450 23.60 30.85 15.26
C GLU A 450 22.90 30.43 13.95
N PHE A 451 21.56 30.38 13.97
CA PHE A 451 20.74 30.06 12.81
C PHE A 451 19.85 31.26 12.46
N PHE A 452 19.76 31.56 11.18
CA PHE A 452 18.94 32.64 10.63
C PHE A 452 18.10 32.11 9.49
N GLU A 453 16.90 32.65 9.29
CA GLU A 453 16.15 32.39 8.05
C GLU A 453 16.94 32.94 6.85
N GLU A 454 16.84 32.26 5.70
CA GLU A 454 17.67 32.58 4.52
C GLU A 454 17.58 34.05 4.12
N LYS A 455 16.38 34.62 4.17
CA LYS A 455 16.09 36.03 3.81
C LYS A 455 15.95 36.97 4.99
N GLU A 456 16.26 36.47 6.19
CA GLU A 456 16.25 37.31 7.39
C GLU A 456 17.27 38.46 7.24
N LEU A 457 16.81 39.68 7.60
CA LEU A 457 17.63 40.87 7.56
C LEU A 457 18.46 40.94 8.83
N VAL A 458 19.79 40.88 8.66
CA VAL A 458 20.75 40.92 9.75
C VAL A 458 21.65 42.15 9.60
N THR A 459 21.73 42.95 10.66
CA THR A 459 22.58 44.13 10.68
C THR A 459 23.97 43.75 11.25
N THR A 460 25.00 43.97 10.47
CA THR A 460 26.39 43.77 10.87
C THR A 460 26.86 44.91 11.80
N ASP A 461 27.94 44.70 12.51
CA ASP A 461 28.52 45.71 13.42
C ASP A 461 29.04 46.97 12.68
N SER A 462 29.21 46.89 11.38
CA SER A 462 29.49 48.04 10.49
C SER A 462 28.22 48.80 10.05
N ASN A 463 27.08 48.51 10.68
CA ASN A 463 25.75 49.08 10.33
C ASN A 463 25.27 48.78 8.90
N ILE A 464 25.76 47.72 8.29
CA ILE A 464 25.29 47.28 7.00
C ILE A 464 24.25 46.14 7.23
N THR A 465 23.05 46.35 6.75
CA THR A 465 21.98 45.32 6.80
C THR A 465 22.05 44.46 5.55
N LYS A 466 22.14 43.11 5.73
CA LYS A 466 22.17 42.11 4.67
C LYS A 466 21.14 41.02 4.92
N CYS A 467 20.68 40.35 3.86
CA CYS A 467 20.03 39.07 4.06
C CYS A 467 21.04 38.03 4.61
N ALA A 468 20.61 37.16 5.48
CA ALA A 468 21.47 36.15 6.11
C ALA A 468 22.25 35.29 5.10
N ASN A 469 21.65 34.97 3.95
CA ASN A 469 22.30 34.24 2.85
C ASN A 469 23.41 35.04 2.12
N LYS A 470 23.57 36.30 2.43
CA LYS A 470 24.63 37.19 1.89
C LYS A 470 25.72 37.49 2.93
N LEU A 471 25.65 36.92 4.12
CA LEU A 471 26.68 37.02 5.13
C LEU A 471 27.92 36.23 4.71
N THR A 472 29.09 36.76 5.02
CA THR A 472 30.39 36.17 4.66
C THR A 472 31.37 36.21 5.85
N SER A 473 32.49 35.54 5.72
CA SER A 473 33.57 35.53 6.74
C SER A 473 34.21 36.92 7.01
N THR A 474 33.83 37.91 6.23
CA THR A 474 34.28 39.32 6.47
C THR A 474 33.34 40.09 7.40
N ASP A 475 32.14 39.55 7.65
CA ASP A 475 31.14 40.21 8.49
C ASP A 475 31.38 39.91 9.99
N ILE A 476 31.02 40.91 10.80
CA ILE A 476 31.06 40.84 12.26
C ILE A 476 29.64 41.07 12.78
N LEU A 477 29.12 40.21 13.63
CA LEU A 477 27.81 40.26 14.27
C LEU A 477 27.96 40.18 15.80
N LYS A 478 27.39 41.15 16.51
CA LYS A 478 27.45 41.17 17.99
C LYS A 478 28.88 41.02 18.55
N GLY A 479 29.85 41.66 17.92
CA GLY A 479 31.29 41.60 18.30
C GLY A 479 32.00 40.31 17.90
N LYS A 480 31.34 39.38 17.20
CA LYS A 480 31.89 38.08 16.79
C LYS A 480 32.12 38.08 15.28
N LYS A 481 33.30 37.65 14.87
CA LYS A 481 33.65 37.48 13.47
C LYS A 481 33.08 36.14 12.95
N ILE A 482 32.45 36.17 11.81
CA ILE A 482 31.97 34.97 11.13
C ILE A 482 33.17 34.16 10.63
N TYR A 483 33.22 32.88 10.98
CA TYR A 483 34.13 31.90 10.40
C TYR A 483 33.60 31.40 9.07
N ILE A 484 32.35 30.91 9.06
CA ILE A 484 31.66 30.40 7.87
C ILE A 484 30.16 30.63 7.97
N ALA A 485 29.55 30.94 6.83
CA ALA A 485 28.12 30.99 6.66
C ALA A 485 27.72 29.87 5.68
N THR A 486 26.92 28.90 6.12
CA THR A 486 26.55 27.73 5.34
C THR A 486 25.04 27.54 5.35
N LYS A 487 24.48 27.28 4.18
CA LYS A 487 23.07 26.88 4.10
C LYS A 487 22.93 25.40 4.53
N VAL A 488 22.07 25.16 5.48
CA VAL A 488 21.83 23.81 6.04
C VAL A 488 20.36 23.43 5.93
N ALA A 489 20.10 22.14 5.73
CA ALA A 489 18.77 21.58 5.75
C ALA A 489 18.47 20.98 7.13
N LYS A 490 17.32 21.34 7.68
CA LYS A 490 16.69 20.64 8.81
C LYS A 490 15.66 19.67 8.25
N ASP A 491 15.78 18.42 8.67
CA ASP A 491 14.89 17.37 8.19
C ASP A 491 13.41 17.67 8.51
N GLY A 492 12.56 17.58 7.51
CA GLY A 492 11.13 17.52 7.67
C GLY A 492 10.66 16.13 8.12
N GLN A 493 9.51 15.71 7.62
CA GLN A 493 8.93 14.41 7.92
C GLN A 493 8.54 13.69 6.62
N THR A 494 9.07 12.48 6.44
CA THR A 494 8.65 11.56 5.39
C THR A 494 7.97 10.36 6.06
N ALA A 495 6.68 10.20 5.81
CA ALA A 495 5.87 9.14 6.41
C ALA A 495 6.13 7.78 5.75
N VAL A 496 5.79 6.73 6.47
CA VAL A 496 6.09 5.33 6.13
C VAL A 496 4.84 4.47 6.25
N CYS A 497 4.67 3.52 5.33
CA CYS A 497 3.61 2.52 5.38
C CYS A 497 4.16 1.16 5.82
N ASN A 498 3.65 0.61 6.91
CA ASN A 498 3.89 -0.75 7.37
C ASN A 498 2.55 -1.48 7.41
N LEU A 499 2.30 -2.35 6.44
CA LEU A 499 0.97 -2.86 6.13
C LEU A 499 0.83 -4.36 6.34
N ALA A 500 -0.37 -4.76 6.71
CA ALA A 500 -0.86 -6.14 6.69
C ALA A 500 -2.37 -6.15 6.45
N SER A 501 -2.89 -7.28 6.00
CA SER A 501 -4.32 -7.44 5.74
C SER A 501 -4.86 -8.74 6.31
N ILE A 502 -6.00 -8.65 7.01
CA ILE A 502 -6.76 -9.78 7.51
C ILE A 502 -7.54 -10.40 6.36
N ASN A 503 -7.50 -11.70 6.25
CA ASN A 503 -8.30 -12.45 5.27
C ASN A 503 -9.71 -12.70 5.80
N LEU A 504 -10.65 -11.90 5.37
CA LEU A 504 -12.05 -11.97 5.82
C LEU A 504 -12.75 -13.28 5.42
N SER A 505 -12.26 -14.01 4.43
CA SER A 505 -12.80 -15.32 4.10
C SER A 505 -12.58 -16.35 5.21
N LYS A 506 -11.58 -16.13 6.07
CA LYS A 506 -11.23 -17.01 7.20
C LYS A 506 -11.51 -16.37 8.56
N ILE A 507 -11.37 -15.06 8.67
CA ILE A 507 -11.47 -14.30 9.92
C ILE A 507 -12.68 -13.39 9.84
N ASN A 508 -13.84 -13.90 10.19
CA ASN A 508 -15.11 -13.20 10.09
C ASN A 508 -16.08 -13.46 11.27
N THR A 509 -15.54 -14.00 12.36
CA THR A 509 -16.23 -14.16 13.65
C THR A 509 -15.57 -13.30 14.72
N GLU A 510 -16.32 -12.95 15.76
CA GLU A 510 -15.80 -12.19 16.90
C GLU A 510 -14.61 -12.88 17.57
N GLU A 511 -14.69 -14.21 17.76
CA GLU A 511 -13.64 -15.00 18.39
C GLU A 511 -12.34 -14.96 17.57
N ASP A 512 -12.44 -15.15 16.24
CA ASP A 512 -11.28 -15.13 15.35
C ASP A 512 -10.63 -13.75 15.30
N ILE A 513 -11.41 -12.68 15.23
CA ILE A 513 -10.92 -11.29 15.21
C ILE A 513 -10.17 -10.99 16.51
N LYS A 514 -10.77 -11.35 17.65
CA LYS A 514 -10.16 -11.17 18.98
C LYS A 514 -8.84 -11.91 19.13
N ARG A 515 -8.68 -13.06 18.47
CA ARG A 515 -7.45 -13.86 18.47
C ARG A 515 -6.39 -13.30 17.52
N VAL A 516 -6.76 -12.97 16.28
CA VAL A 516 -5.81 -12.65 15.19
C VAL A 516 -5.33 -11.20 15.23
N VAL A 517 -6.21 -10.23 15.50
CA VAL A 517 -5.84 -8.81 15.48
C VAL A 517 -4.70 -8.48 16.44
N PRO A 518 -4.69 -8.94 17.70
CA PRO A 518 -3.56 -8.68 18.60
C PRO A 518 -2.22 -9.21 18.09
N ILE A 519 -2.23 -10.35 17.43
CA ILE A 519 -1.01 -10.97 16.88
C ILE A 519 -0.46 -10.13 15.75
N ILE A 520 -1.31 -9.71 14.81
CA ILE A 520 -0.86 -8.97 13.62
C ILE A 520 -0.48 -7.51 13.95
N ILE A 521 -1.12 -6.88 14.93
CA ILE A 521 -0.72 -5.54 15.40
C ILE A 521 0.67 -5.59 16.05
N ARG A 522 0.96 -6.60 16.89
CA ARG A 522 2.29 -6.81 17.46
C ARG A 522 3.34 -7.03 16.37
N LEU A 523 3.02 -7.84 15.38
CA LEU A 523 3.90 -8.09 14.24
C LEU A 523 4.24 -6.79 13.50
N LEU A 524 3.25 -5.96 13.21
CA LEU A 524 3.44 -4.67 12.53
C LEU A 524 4.25 -3.68 13.37
N ASP A 525 4.03 -3.64 14.68
CA ASP A 525 4.84 -2.80 15.58
C ASP A 525 6.32 -3.24 15.57
N ASN A 526 6.59 -4.54 15.54
CA ASN A 526 7.94 -5.08 15.45
C ASN A 526 8.63 -4.76 14.11
N VAL A 527 7.86 -4.68 13.02
CA VAL A 527 8.39 -4.26 11.70
C VAL A 527 9.06 -2.89 11.80
N ILE A 528 8.50 -1.95 12.56
CA ILE A 528 9.05 -0.60 12.71
C ILE A 528 10.49 -0.62 13.24
N ASP A 529 10.75 -1.44 14.25
CA ASP A 529 12.05 -1.53 14.92
C ASP A 529 13.10 -2.35 14.14
N LEU A 530 12.64 -3.31 13.33
CA LEU A 530 13.51 -4.25 12.58
C LEU A 530 13.75 -3.81 11.14
N ASN A 531 13.03 -2.81 10.66
CA ASN A 531 13.13 -2.34 9.29
C ASN A 531 14.48 -1.66 9.02
N PHE A 532 15.04 -1.93 7.84
CA PHE A 532 16.11 -1.09 7.29
C PHE A 532 15.49 0.15 6.66
N TYR A 533 15.90 1.32 7.12
CA TYR A 533 15.42 2.60 6.59
C TYR A 533 16.42 3.18 5.59
N PRO A 534 15.99 3.56 4.37
CA PRO A 534 16.89 4.12 3.35
C PRO A 534 17.56 5.44 3.74
N ASN A 535 16.96 6.22 4.63
CA ASN A 535 17.54 7.45 5.15
C ASN A 535 17.12 7.72 6.61
N ARG A 536 17.83 8.66 7.26
CA ARG A 536 17.59 9.01 8.68
C ARG A 536 16.24 9.67 8.93
N LYS A 537 15.77 10.48 7.96
CA LYS A 537 14.50 11.22 8.05
C LYS A 537 13.30 10.29 8.15
N VAL A 538 13.24 9.28 7.27
CA VAL A 538 12.22 8.24 7.28
C VAL A 538 12.23 7.47 8.60
N LYS A 539 13.42 7.07 9.05
CA LYS A 539 13.60 6.37 10.33
C LYS A 539 13.09 7.21 11.51
N ALA A 540 13.52 8.47 11.58
CA ALA A 540 13.10 9.38 12.64
C ALA A 540 11.59 9.58 12.67
N THR A 541 10.97 9.79 11.51
CA THR A 541 9.52 9.96 11.38
C THR A 541 8.77 8.72 11.86
N ASN A 542 9.15 7.52 11.40
CA ASN A 542 8.44 6.30 11.76
C ASN A 542 8.66 5.88 13.22
N LEU A 543 9.83 6.10 13.79
CA LEU A 543 10.09 5.89 15.22
C LEU A 543 9.34 6.88 16.12
N GLN A 544 9.06 8.09 15.61
CA GLN A 544 8.33 9.11 16.34
C GLN A 544 6.84 8.82 16.42
N ASN A 545 6.20 8.52 15.29
CA ASN A 545 4.76 8.28 15.23
C ASN A 545 4.37 6.79 15.33
N ARG A 546 5.29 5.87 15.10
CA ARG A 546 5.10 4.41 15.07
C ARG A 546 3.87 3.99 14.27
N ALA A 547 3.75 4.53 13.06
CA ALA A 547 2.63 4.29 12.16
C ALA A 547 2.62 2.87 11.60
N ILE A 548 1.46 2.26 11.65
CA ILE A 548 1.12 0.99 11.01
C ILE A 548 -0.20 1.12 10.24
N GLY A 549 -0.51 0.15 9.39
CA GLY A 549 -1.75 0.11 8.62
C GLY A 549 -2.29 -1.30 8.50
N LEU A 550 -3.20 -1.68 9.39
CA LEU A 550 -3.93 -2.93 9.31
C LEU A 550 -5.18 -2.74 8.44
N GLY A 551 -5.30 -3.55 7.39
CA GLY A 551 -6.46 -3.59 6.51
C GLY A 551 -7.08 -4.98 6.42
N VAL A 552 -7.91 -5.16 5.38
CA VAL A 552 -8.64 -6.40 5.12
C VAL A 552 -8.54 -6.77 3.64
N MET A 553 -8.74 -8.06 3.34
CA MET A 553 -8.89 -8.61 1.99
C MET A 553 -9.91 -9.75 2.02
N GLY A 554 -10.36 -10.18 0.86
CA GLY A 554 -11.28 -11.33 0.77
C GLY A 554 -12.74 -11.00 1.07
N GLU A 555 -13.16 -9.73 1.00
CA GLU A 555 -14.54 -9.34 1.28
C GLU A 555 -15.54 -10.00 0.31
N ALA A 556 -15.24 -10.03 -0.99
CA ALA A 556 -16.12 -10.67 -1.97
C ALA A 556 -16.29 -12.16 -1.70
N GLN A 557 -15.22 -12.88 -1.36
CA GLN A 557 -15.31 -14.30 -1.00
C GLN A 557 -16.14 -14.51 0.27
N MET A 558 -15.90 -13.71 1.31
CA MET A 558 -16.69 -13.76 2.54
C MET A 558 -18.18 -13.57 2.27
N LEU A 559 -18.53 -12.54 1.49
CA LEU A 559 -19.92 -12.27 1.16
C LEU A 559 -20.58 -13.42 0.38
N ALA A 560 -19.87 -13.97 -0.61
CA ALA A 560 -20.35 -15.10 -1.39
C ALA A 560 -20.58 -16.35 -0.53
N GLU A 561 -19.63 -16.68 0.35
CA GLU A 561 -19.74 -17.83 1.26
C GLU A 561 -20.85 -17.68 2.30
N HIS A 562 -21.14 -16.45 2.71
CA HIS A 562 -22.24 -16.12 3.62
C HIS A 562 -23.58 -15.85 2.90
N GLN A 563 -23.62 -15.98 1.56
CA GLN A 563 -24.79 -15.71 0.72
C GLN A 563 -25.38 -14.31 0.92
N ILE A 564 -24.48 -13.30 0.96
CA ILE A 564 -24.83 -11.90 1.12
C ILE A 564 -24.59 -11.17 -0.20
N ALA A 565 -25.61 -10.47 -0.70
CA ALA A 565 -25.52 -9.69 -1.94
C ALA A 565 -24.80 -8.35 -1.71
N TRP A 566 -23.98 -7.94 -2.68
CA TRP A 566 -23.33 -6.63 -2.69
C TRP A 566 -24.37 -5.49 -2.66
N GLY A 567 -24.07 -4.46 -1.83
CA GLY A 567 -24.94 -3.29 -1.68
C GLY A 567 -26.20 -3.52 -0.86
N SER A 568 -26.45 -4.75 -0.44
CA SER A 568 -27.61 -5.06 0.42
C SER A 568 -27.43 -4.48 1.83
N LYS A 569 -28.54 -4.34 2.55
CA LYS A 569 -28.53 -3.97 3.96
C LYS A 569 -27.67 -4.93 4.79
N GLU A 570 -27.78 -6.23 4.53
CA GLU A 570 -26.99 -7.25 5.20
C GLU A 570 -25.49 -7.08 4.95
N HIS A 571 -25.08 -6.70 3.74
CA HIS A 571 -23.69 -6.38 3.42
C HIS A 571 -23.18 -5.23 4.28
N LEU A 572 -23.88 -4.11 4.32
CA LEU A 572 -23.45 -2.94 5.09
C LEU A 572 -23.42 -3.23 6.60
N GLU A 573 -24.39 -3.95 7.12
CA GLU A 573 -24.41 -4.35 8.54
C GLU A 573 -23.28 -5.33 8.88
N LYS A 574 -22.98 -6.28 7.99
CA LYS A 574 -21.89 -7.26 8.20
C LYS A 574 -20.53 -6.60 8.28
N ILE A 575 -20.21 -5.74 7.31
CA ILE A 575 -18.91 -5.04 7.31
C ILE A 575 -18.80 -4.01 8.43
N ASP A 576 -19.88 -3.37 8.81
CA ASP A 576 -19.92 -2.46 9.96
C ASP A 576 -19.54 -3.19 11.25
N ALA A 577 -20.16 -4.33 11.53
CA ALA A 577 -19.86 -5.15 12.68
C ALA A 577 -18.40 -5.69 12.69
N LEU A 578 -17.93 -6.17 11.55
CA LEU A 578 -16.55 -6.69 11.43
C LEU A 578 -15.51 -5.57 11.63
N MET A 579 -15.70 -4.42 10.99
CA MET A 579 -14.77 -3.31 11.10
C MET A 579 -14.78 -2.69 12.50
N GLU A 580 -15.92 -2.64 13.17
CA GLU A 580 -16.01 -2.24 14.57
C GLU A 580 -15.10 -3.10 15.44
N GLN A 581 -15.24 -4.42 15.34
CA GLN A 581 -14.45 -5.37 16.13
C GLN A 581 -12.96 -5.30 15.82
N ILE A 582 -12.59 -5.17 14.54
CA ILE A 582 -11.19 -5.02 14.13
C ILE A 582 -10.60 -3.74 14.71
N SER A 583 -11.30 -2.62 14.60
CA SER A 583 -10.89 -1.33 15.16
C SER A 583 -10.74 -1.40 16.69
N TYR A 584 -11.73 -1.96 17.37
CA TYR A 584 -11.71 -2.14 18.82
C TYR A 584 -10.47 -2.93 19.27
N HIS A 585 -10.21 -4.09 18.70
CA HIS A 585 -9.08 -4.94 19.07
C HIS A 585 -7.73 -4.36 18.63
N ALA A 586 -7.68 -3.60 17.55
CA ALA A 586 -6.47 -2.89 17.13
C ALA A 586 -6.08 -1.81 18.14
N ILE A 587 -7.03 -0.99 18.56
CA ILE A 587 -6.82 0.06 19.57
C ILE A 587 -6.45 -0.56 20.92
N ASP A 588 -7.19 -1.58 21.35
CA ASP A 588 -6.93 -2.31 22.60
C ASP A 588 -5.51 -2.90 22.63
N THR A 589 -5.10 -3.52 21.55
CA THR A 589 -3.75 -4.10 21.42
C THR A 589 -2.67 -3.02 21.46
N SER A 590 -2.85 -1.91 20.75
CA SER A 590 -1.89 -0.81 20.78
C SER A 590 -1.76 -0.20 22.18
N ALA A 591 -2.85 -0.12 22.96
CA ALA A 591 -2.81 0.30 24.34
C ALA A 591 -2.07 -0.70 25.25
N ASN A 592 -2.27 -2.00 25.03
CA ASN A 592 -1.52 -3.06 25.71
C ASN A 592 -0.03 -3.01 25.42
N LEU A 593 0.33 -2.83 24.14
CA LEU A 593 1.73 -2.68 23.72
C LEU A 593 2.38 -1.41 24.27
N ALA A 594 1.62 -0.32 24.41
CA ALA A 594 2.10 0.90 25.04
C ALA A 594 2.50 0.67 26.49
N LYS A 595 1.70 -0.09 27.24
CA LYS A 595 2.02 -0.48 28.62
C LYS A 595 3.26 -1.38 28.68
N GLU A 596 3.42 -2.27 27.73
CA GLU A 596 4.53 -3.26 27.67
C GLU A 596 5.83 -2.64 27.17
N LYS A 597 5.78 -1.83 26.10
CA LYS A 597 6.94 -1.38 25.31
C LYS A 597 7.14 0.13 25.28
N GLY A 598 6.21 0.90 25.86
CA GLY A 598 6.23 2.36 25.84
C GLY A 598 5.31 2.98 24.79
N VAL A 599 4.98 4.23 25.04
CA VAL A 599 4.07 5.06 24.24
C VAL A 599 4.82 5.70 23.07
N TYR A 600 4.15 5.91 21.93
CA TYR A 600 4.77 6.66 20.82
C TYR A 600 4.99 8.13 21.21
N LYS A 601 5.99 8.77 20.60
CA LYS A 601 6.49 10.09 21.08
C LYS A 601 5.47 11.22 20.98
N ASP A 602 4.63 11.22 19.97
CA ASP A 602 3.62 12.28 19.75
C ASP A 602 2.26 11.96 20.39
N PHE A 603 2.19 11.06 21.35
CA PHE A 603 0.93 10.67 21.97
C PHE A 603 0.27 11.81 22.75
N GLU A 604 1.03 12.56 23.52
CA GLU A 604 0.49 13.66 24.34
C GLU A 604 -0.17 14.72 23.44
N ASN A 605 -1.38 15.14 23.78
CA ASN A 605 -2.25 16.03 23.02
C ASN A 605 -2.82 15.45 21.70
N SER A 606 -2.57 14.18 21.38
CA SER A 606 -3.24 13.49 20.28
C SER A 606 -4.73 13.27 20.57
N GLU A 607 -5.51 12.96 19.54
CA GLU A 607 -6.91 12.54 19.73
C GLU A 607 -6.98 11.27 20.57
N TRP A 608 -6.05 10.33 20.40
CA TRP A 608 -5.93 9.13 21.23
C TRP A 608 -5.80 9.48 22.73
N SER A 609 -4.98 10.46 23.08
CA SER A 609 -4.76 10.87 24.48
C SER A 609 -6.02 11.44 25.13
N LYS A 610 -6.96 11.95 24.33
CA LYS A 610 -8.25 12.46 24.75
C LYS A 610 -9.32 11.37 24.80
N GLY A 611 -9.00 10.15 24.40
CA GLY A 611 -9.96 9.05 24.24
C GLY A 611 -10.91 9.24 23.05
N ILE A 612 -10.48 9.98 22.04
CA ILE A 612 -11.24 10.22 20.81
C ILE A 612 -10.73 9.23 19.74
N PHE A 613 -11.64 8.45 19.19
CA PHE A 613 -11.37 7.40 18.24
C PHE A 613 -11.95 7.73 16.84
N PRO A 614 -11.59 7.00 15.77
CA PRO A 614 -12.13 7.26 14.44
C PRO A 614 -13.65 7.37 14.38
N ILE A 615 -14.36 6.51 15.09
CA ILE A 615 -15.84 6.53 15.15
C ILE A 615 -16.41 7.85 15.69
N ASP A 616 -15.70 8.51 16.57
CA ASP A 616 -16.13 9.80 17.14
C ASP A 616 -16.02 10.96 16.14
N LYS A 617 -15.23 10.75 15.09
CA LYS A 617 -15.04 11.68 13.97
C LYS A 617 -15.80 11.26 12.71
N ALA A 618 -16.60 10.20 12.80
CA ALA A 618 -17.31 9.66 11.64
C ALA A 618 -18.25 10.69 11.01
N ASN A 619 -18.35 10.62 9.68
CA ASN A 619 -19.25 11.47 8.92
C ASN A 619 -20.73 11.15 9.27
N ASN A 620 -21.53 12.18 9.51
CA ASN A 620 -22.93 12.03 9.94
C ASN A 620 -23.81 11.29 8.91
N GLU A 621 -23.55 11.52 7.60
CA GLU A 621 -24.29 10.82 6.54
C GLU A 621 -23.87 9.34 6.44
N ALA A 622 -22.59 9.03 6.67
CA ALA A 622 -22.12 7.65 6.76
C ALA A 622 -22.73 6.88 7.94
N LEU A 623 -22.94 7.54 9.06
CA LEU A 623 -23.58 6.94 10.23
C LEU A 623 -25.02 6.51 9.99
N LYS A 624 -25.71 7.14 9.02
CA LYS A 624 -27.11 6.80 8.66
C LYS A 624 -27.24 5.58 7.74
N LEU A 625 -26.13 5.07 7.21
CA LEU A 625 -26.13 3.96 6.28
C LEU A 625 -26.45 2.61 6.93
N THR A 626 -26.25 2.49 8.22
CA THR A 626 -26.55 1.28 9.00
C THR A 626 -27.56 1.60 10.10
N GLU A 627 -28.54 0.69 10.30
CA GLU A 627 -29.62 0.89 11.29
C GLU A 627 -29.22 0.58 12.72
N LYS A 628 -28.26 -0.33 12.89
CA LYS A 628 -27.78 -0.65 14.24
C LYS A 628 -26.88 0.48 14.72
N GLY A 629 -27.28 1.05 15.85
CA GLY A 629 -26.55 2.15 16.48
C GLY A 629 -25.05 1.92 16.54
N LEU A 630 -24.34 2.98 16.76
CA LEU A 630 -22.90 3.15 16.64
C LEU A 630 -22.03 2.07 17.26
N PHE A 631 -22.53 1.26 18.20
CA PHE A 631 -21.68 0.35 18.95
C PHE A 631 -22.35 -1.03 19.10
N ASN A 632 -21.59 -2.06 18.79
CA ASN A 632 -21.97 -3.42 19.12
C ASN A 632 -21.80 -3.62 20.65
N HIS A 633 -22.78 -4.24 21.30
CA HIS A 633 -22.73 -4.51 22.74
C HIS A 633 -21.58 -5.42 23.18
N ALA A 634 -20.95 -6.13 22.23
CA ALA A 634 -19.76 -6.96 22.47
C ALA A 634 -18.46 -6.15 22.71
N CYS A 635 -18.44 -4.85 22.37
CA CYS A 635 -17.26 -3.98 22.51
C CYS A 635 -17.47 -2.99 23.68
N ASP A 636 -16.62 -3.05 24.68
CA ASP A 636 -16.60 -2.08 25.79
C ASP A 636 -15.79 -0.83 25.38
N TRP A 637 -16.41 0.01 24.57
CA TRP A 637 -15.77 1.24 24.08
C TRP A 637 -15.43 2.21 25.20
N GLN A 638 -16.27 2.33 26.23
CA GLN A 638 -15.98 3.22 27.34
C GLN A 638 -14.78 2.74 28.15
N GLY A 639 -14.72 1.45 28.46
CA GLY A 639 -13.55 0.86 29.13
C GLY A 639 -12.27 1.03 28.30
N LEU A 640 -12.36 0.91 26.97
CA LEU A 640 -11.23 1.13 26.08
C LEU A 640 -10.73 2.57 26.07
N ARG A 641 -11.64 3.57 26.15
CA ARG A 641 -11.25 4.99 26.25
C ARG A 641 -10.42 5.25 27.52
N GLU A 642 -10.87 4.73 28.65
CA GLU A 642 -10.14 4.85 29.90
C GLU A 642 -8.79 4.12 29.87
N LYS A 643 -8.75 2.95 29.24
CA LYS A 643 -7.51 2.20 29.05
C LYS A 643 -6.48 2.96 28.21
N VAL A 644 -6.91 3.57 27.11
CA VAL A 644 -6.03 4.38 26.23
C VAL A 644 -5.52 5.63 26.97
N LYS A 645 -6.37 6.32 27.70
CA LYS A 645 -5.95 7.46 28.53
C LYS A 645 -4.92 7.07 29.61
N THR A 646 -5.05 5.88 30.18
CA THR A 646 -4.16 5.38 31.25
C THR A 646 -2.86 4.82 30.70
N ASN A 647 -2.94 3.93 29.71
CA ASN A 647 -1.78 3.21 29.16
C ASN A 647 -1.06 3.96 28.03
N GLY A 648 -1.76 4.86 27.34
CA GLY A 648 -1.31 5.45 26.10
C GLY A 648 -1.55 4.54 24.89
N MET A 649 -0.96 4.92 23.76
CA MET A 649 -0.95 4.15 22.53
C MET A 649 0.49 3.87 22.10
N ARG A 650 0.74 2.66 21.62
CA ARG A 650 2.05 2.31 21.02
C ARG A 650 2.22 2.94 19.65
N ASN A 651 1.13 3.03 18.89
CA ASN A 651 1.11 3.42 17.48
C ASN A 651 0.27 4.68 17.29
N GLY A 652 0.78 5.66 16.59
CA GLY A 652 0.07 6.92 16.28
C GLY A 652 -0.95 6.77 15.16
N TYR A 653 -0.79 5.78 14.29
CA TYR A 653 -1.73 5.39 13.24
C TYR A 653 -1.86 3.88 13.22
N LEU A 654 -3.06 3.34 12.97
CA LEU A 654 -3.37 1.91 13.14
C LEU A 654 -3.88 1.22 11.89
N MET A 655 -4.86 1.79 11.21
CA MET A 655 -5.63 1.09 10.18
C MET A 655 -5.62 1.81 8.85
N ALA A 656 -5.38 1.03 7.79
CA ALA A 656 -5.48 1.43 6.40
C ALA A 656 -5.80 0.21 5.54
N ILE A 657 -6.65 0.35 4.52
CA ILE A 657 -7.01 -0.74 3.62
C ILE A 657 -6.25 -0.57 2.29
N ALA A 658 -5.26 -1.42 2.10
CA ALA A 658 -4.43 -1.47 0.90
C ALA A 658 -5.10 -2.28 -0.24
N PRO A 659 -4.62 -2.16 -1.49
CA PRO A 659 -5.18 -2.88 -2.63
C PRO A 659 -5.03 -4.40 -2.57
N THR A 660 -4.06 -4.94 -1.87
CA THR A 660 -3.76 -6.38 -1.69
C THR A 660 -3.62 -7.21 -2.98
N SER A 661 -3.23 -6.59 -4.09
CA SER A 661 -3.20 -7.27 -5.40
C SER A 661 -2.22 -8.44 -5.50
N SER A 662 -1.16 -8.48 -4.70
CA SER A 662 -0.23 -9.63 -4.66
C SER A 662 -0.56 -10.61 -3.53
N ILE A 663 -0.80 -10.11 -2.33
CA ILE A 663 -1.02 -11.00 -1.17
C ILE A 663 -2.36 -11.72 -1.21
N SER A 664 -3.39 -11.14 -1.82
CA SER A 664 -4.66 -11.85 -2.04
C SER A 664 -4.52 -13.02 -3.00
N ILE A 665 -3.71 -12.85 -4.06
CA ILE A 665 -3.36 -13.94 -4.99
C ILE A 665 -2.59 -15.03 -4.25
N LEU A 666 -1.62 -14.64 -3.43
CA LEU A 666 -0.80 -15.57 -2.66
C LEU A 666 -1.64 -16.51 -1.80
N VAL A 667 -2.62 -15.98 -1.10
CA VAL A 667 -3.49 -16.77 -0.21
C VAL A 667 -4.73 -17.33 -0.91
N GLY A 668 -4.94 -17.03 -2.18
CA GLY A 668 -6.07 -17.55 -2.96
C GLY A 668 -7.43 -16.98 -2.56
N THR A 669 -7.49 -15.72 -2.14
CA THR A 669 -8.74 -15.01 -1.84
C THR A 669 -9.00 -13.87 -2.82
N THR A 670 -10.14 -13.21 -2.70
CA THR A 670 -10.48 -12.05 -3.51
C THR A 670 -9.74 -10.80 -3.04
N GLN A 671 -9.50 -9.88 -3.96
CA GLN A 671 -8.70 -8.70 -3.74
C GLN A 671 -9.43 -7.70 -2.83
N THR A 672 -8.75 -7.26 -1.79
CA THR A 672 -9.14 -6.18 -0.87
C THR A 672 -10.65 -6.17 -0.51
N ILE A 673 -11.31 -5.08 -0.78
CA ILE A 673 -12.72 -4.80 -0.51
C ILE A 673 -13.54 -4.71 -1.80
N GLU A 674 -13.05 -5.28 -2.88
CA GLU A 674 -13.63 -5.20 -4.21
C GLU A 674 -14.46 -6.42 -4.55
N PRO A 675 -15.52 -6.25 -5.37
CA PRO A 675 -16.11 -7.35 -6.09
C PRO A 675 -15.13 -7.97 -7.07
N ILE A 676 -15.40 -9.18 -7.51
CA ILE A 676 -14.65 -9.81 -8.60
C ILE A 676 -14.98 -9.16 -9.94
N TYR A 677 -14.07 -9.24 -10.92
CA TYR A 677 -14.34 -8.78 -12.29
C TYR A 677 -15.23 -9.76 -13.04
N LYS A 678 -14.84 -11.04 -13.02
CA LYS A 678 -15.52 -12.18 -13.64
C LYS A 678 -15.37 -13.41 -12.74
N LYS A 679 -16.22 -14.42 -12.91
CA LYS A 679 -16.10 -15.71 -12.20
C LYS A 679 -14.87 -16.51 -12.66
N LYS A 680 -14.42 -16.31 -13.89
CA LYS A 680 -13.16 -16.82 -14.45
C LYS A 680 -12.45 -15.69 -15.19
N TRP A 681 -11.15 -15.55 -14.96
CA TRP A 681 -10.27 -14.61 -15.67
C TRP A 681 -8.90 -15.21 -15.87
N PHE A 682 -8.02 -14.49 -16.54
CA PHE A 682 -6.64 -14.90 -16.78
C PHE A 682 -5.69 -13.89 -16.15
N GLU A 683 -4.70 -14.42 -15.43
CA GLU A 683 -3.59 -13.64 -14.90
C GLU A 683 -2.35 -13.89 -15.73
N GLU A 684 -1.66 -12.84 -16.13
CA GLU A 684 -0.39 -12.93 -16.82
C GLU A 684 0.75 -12.99 -15.80
N ASN A 685 1.63 -13.95 -15.96
CA ASN A 685 2.88 -14.03 -15.23
C ASN A 685 4.05 -14.35 -16.19
N LEU A 686 5.26 -14.50 -15.65
CA LEU A 686 6.47 -14.81 -16.43
C LEU A 686 6.37 -16.12 -17.24
N SER A 687 5.43 -17.00 -16.89
CA SER A 687 5.22 -18.30 -17.54
C SER A 687 4.04 -18.31 -18.54
N GLY A 688 3.33 -17.18 -18.70
CA GLY A 688 2.19 -17.04 -19.60
C GLY A 688 0.87 -16.75 -18.87
N LEU A 689 -0.25 -16.98 -19.54
CA LEU A 689 -1.59 -16.78 -19.00
C LEU A 689 -2.03 -17.95 -18.14
N ILE A 690 -2.43 -17.67 -16.92
CA ILE A 690 -2.94 -18.66 -15.96
C ILE A 690 -4.43 -18.41 -15.75
N PRO A 691 -5.30 -19.43 -16.00
CA PRO A 691 -6.72 -19.28 -15.69
C PRO A 691 -6.96 -19.29 -14.17
N VAL A 692 -7.82 -18.38 -13.72
CA VAL A 692 -8.20 -18.23 -12.31
C VAL A 692 -9.72 -18.24 -12.21
N VAL A 693 -10.23 -18.98 -11.24
CA VAL A 693 -11.64 -19.05 -10.92
C VAL A 693 -11.87 -18.42 -9.55
N ALA A 694 -13.03 -17.77 -9.36
CA ALA A 694 -13.38 -17.19 -8.07
C ALA A 694 -13.24 -18.21 -6.94
N PRO A 695 -12.65 -17.83 -5.80
CA PRO A 695 -12.39 -18.78 -4.71
C PRO A 695 -13.67 -19.44 -4.19
N ASN A 696 -13.62 -20.74 -3.96
CA ASN A 696 -14.76 -21.53 -3.49
C ASN A 696 -16.04 -21.34 -4.34
N LEU A 697 -15.87 -21.22 -5.65
CA LEU A 697 -17.00 -21.12 -6.58
C LEU A 697 -17.75 -22.45 -6.64
N ASN A 698 -19.02 -22.42 -6.27
CA ASN A 698 -19.93 -23.57 -6.26
C ASN A 698 -21.38 -23.10 -6.42
N VAL A 699 -22.32 -24.02 -6.36
CA VAL A 699 -23.76 -23.72 -6.53
C VAL A 699 -24.27 -22.71 -5.49
N GLU A 700 -23.75 -22.77 -4.26
CA GLU A 700 -24.20 -21.88 -3.17
C GLU A 700 -23.64 -20.46 -3.32
N THR A 701 -22.40 -20.33 -3.77
CA THR A 701 -21.71 -19.04 -3.90
C THR A 701 -21.95 -18.34 -5.25
N TRP A 702 -22.38 -19.10 -6.26
CA TRP A 702 -22.50 -18.62 -7.65
C TRP A 702 -23.24 -17.30 -7.81
N ASN A 703 -24.42 -17.19 -7.20
CA ASN A 703 -25.29 -16.01 -7.34
C ASN A 703 -24.80 -14.81 -6.52
N PHE A 704 -23.88 -15.01 -5.62
CA PHE A 704 -23.33 -13.96 -4.74
C PHE A 704 -21.96 -13.43 -5.19
N TYR A 705 -21.35 -14.07 -6.18
CA TYR A 705 -20.20 -13.55 -6.90
C TYR A 705 -20.68 -12.68 -8.07
N THR A 706 -21.00 -11.42 -7.77
CA THR A 706 -21.45 -10.45 -8.77
C THR A 706 -20.25 -9.70 -9.34
N SER A 707 -20.22 -9.51 -10.67
CA SER A 707 -19.17 -8.71 -11.31
C SER A 707 -19.17 -7.27 -10.80
N ALA A 708 -17.97 -6.72 -10.57
CA ALA A 708 -17.79 -5.32 -10.18
C ALA A 708 -18.51 -4.35 -11.13
N TYR A 709 -18.58 -4.69 -12.41
CA TYR A 709 -19.24 -3.88 -13.44
C TYR A 709 -20.77 -4.00 -13.45
N ASP A 710 -21.34 -4.97 -12.77
CA ASP A 710 -22.80 -5.17 -12.62
C ASP A 710 -23.35 -4.63 -11.30
N ILE A 711 -22.47 -4.12 -10.42
CA ILE A 711 -22.83 -3.49 -9.16
C ILE A 711 -22.91 -1.98 -9.36
N ASP A 712 -23.92 -1.33 -8.78
CA ASP A 712 -23.98 0.13 -8.75
C ASP A 712 -22.74 0.69 -8.01
N ALA A 713 -21.97 1.52 -8.69
CA ALA A 713 -20.77 2.13 -8.11
C ALA A 713 -21.08 2.91 -6.82
N LYS A 714 -22.28 3.46 -6.67
CA LYS A 714 -22.73 4.12 -5.43
C LYS A 714 -22.79 3.16 -4.26
N ASP A 715 -23.16 1.90 -4.49
CA ASP A 715 -23.17 0.89 -3.43
C ASP A 715 -21.76 0.54 -2.94
N LEU A 716 -20.77 0.55 -3.84
CA LEU A 716 -19.36 0.41 -3.45
C LEU A 716 -18.89 1.60 -2.60
N ILE A 717 -19.29 2.80 -2.95
CA ILE A 717 -18.97 4.02 -2.18
C ILE A 717 -19.63 4.00 -0.80
N LYS A 718 -20.89 3.56 -0.71
CA LYS A 718 -21.59 3.41 0.59
C LYS A 718 -20.90 2.37 1.47
N ALA A 719 -20.51 1.23 0.93
CA ALA A 719 -19.78 0.22 1.67
C ALA A 719 -18.43 0.77 2.19
N ALA A 720 -17.71 1.52 1.35
CA ALA A 720 -16.49 2.19 1.75
C ALA A 720 -16.72 3.21 2.88
N ALA A 721 -17.82 3.96 2.84
CA ALA A 721 -18.19 4.91 3.89
C ALA A 721 -18.48 4.23 5.23
N VAL A 722 -19.12 3.06 5.21
CA VAL A 722 -19.36 2.25 6.41
C VAL A 722 -18.03 1.78 7.03
N ARG A 723 -17.08 1.34 6.22
CA ARG A 723 -15.74 0.96 6.71
C ARG A 723 -14.97 2.16 7.25
N GLN A 724 -15.03 3.29 6.57
CA GLN A 724 -14.26 4.50 6.91
C GLN A 724 -14.53 5.02 8.32
N LYS A 725 -15.71 4.79 8.87
CA LYS A 725 -16.05 5.16 10.24
C LYS A 725 -15.08 4.60 11.29
N TRP A 726 -14.51 3.44 11.02
CA TRP A 726 -13.66 2.66 11.93
C TRP A 726 -12.17 2.80 11.67
N ILE A 727 -11.78 3.49 10.61
CA ILE A 727 -10.41 3.56 10.10
C ILE A 727 -9.85 4.97 10.31
N ASP A 728 -8.68 5.06 10.93
CA ASP A 728 -7.99 6.34 11.15
C ASP A 728 -7.29 6.88 9.89
N GLN A 729 -6.83 6.01 9.00
CA GLN A 729 -6.29 6.41 7.69
C GLN A 729 -7.36 6.24 6.60
N GLY A 730 -7.04 5.62 5.47
CA GLY A 730 -7.96 5.53 4.36
C GLY A 730 -8.05 4.14 3.73
N GLN A 731 -8.64 4.12 2.54
CA GLN A 731 -8.91 2.90 1.77
C GLN A 731 -8.54 3.14 0.30
N SER A 732 -7.91 2.16 -0.32
CA SER A 732 -7.74 2.15 -1.78
C SER A 732 -9.03 1.71 -2.44
N ILE A 733 -9.80 2.66 -2.97
CA ILE A 733 -11.15 2.43 -3.51
C ILE A 733 -11.14 2.60 -5.01
N ASN A 734 -11.23 1.50 -5.74
CA ASN A 734 -11.49 1.52 -7.17
C ASN A 734 -12.98 1.72 -7.45
N VAL A 735 -13.27 2.48 -8.50
CA VAL A 735 -14.62 2.65 -9.03
C VAL A 735 -14.73 1.89 -10.35
N PHE A 736 -15.81 1.15 -10.52
CA PHE A 736 -16.04 0.31 -11.71
C PHE A 736 -17.27 0.79 -12.47
N LEU A 737 -17.12 1.01 -13.76
CA LEU A 737 -18.22 1.42 -14.63
C LEU A 737 -18.13 0.74 -16.00
N ARG A 738 -19.28 0.31 -16.53
CA ARG A 738 -19.37 0.01 -17.96
C ARG A 738 -19.39 1.32 -18.76
N ILE A 739 -18.69 1.32 -19.89
CA ILE A 739 -18.60 2.52 -20.76
C ILE A 739 -19.98 3.04 -21.13
N GLU A 740 -20.93 2.15 -21.40
CA GLU A 740 -22.32 2.47 -21.72
C GLU A 740 -23.06 3.21 -20.60
N ASN A 741 -22.67 3.03 -19.36
CA ASN A 741 -23.25 3.66 -18.18
C ASN A 741 -22.49 4.92 -17.74
N ALA A 742 -21.34 5.20 -18.35
CA ALA A 742 -20.49 6.34 -18.00
C ALA A 742 -21.01 7.60 -18.67
N SER A 743 -21.56 8.49 -17.86
CA SER A 743 -21.93 9.85 -18.26
C SER A 743 -21.31 10.85 -17.30
N GLY A 744 -21.19 12.10 -17.74
CA GLY A 744 -20.73 13.16 -16.85
C GLY A 744 -21.59 13.29 -15.58
N LYS A 745 -22.89 13.06 -15.70
CA LYS A 745 -23.82 13.03 -14.57
C LYS A 745 -23.52 11.88 -13.62
N THR A 746 -23.35 10.67 -14.14
CA THR A 746 -23.04 9.47 -13.33
C THR A 746 -21.72 9.67 -12.56
N LEU A 747 -20.68 10.12 -13.22
CA LEU A 747 -19.38 10.40 -12.60
C LEU A 747 -19.49 11.46 -11.51
N HIS A 748 -20.19 12.56 -11.81
CA HIS A 748 -20.44 13.63 -10.83
C HIS A 748 -21.16 13.09 -9.59
N GLU A 749 -22.19 12.28 -9.74
CA GLU A 749 -22.94 11.69 -8.63
C GLU A 749 -22.06 10.77 -7.77
N ILE A 750 -21.24 9.91 -8.38
CA ILE A 750 -20.37 8.95 -7.69
C ILE A 750 -19.31 9.69 -6.85
N TYR A 751 -18.56 10.59 -7.45
CA TYR A 751 -17.45 11.26 -6.77
C TYR A 751 -17.90 12.32 -5.76
N THR A 752 -19.04 12.98 -6.04
CA THR A 752 -19.69 13.86 -5.06
C THR A 752 -20.18 13.07 -3.85
N LEU A 753 -20.77 11.89 -4.07
CA LEU A 753 -21.20 11.00 -2.98
C LEU A 753 -20.01 10.56 -2.13
N ALA A 754 -18.89 10.19 -2.75
CA ALA A 754 -17.66 9.81 -2.03
C ALA A 754 -17.22 10.93 -1.07
N TRP A 755 -17.17 12.15 -1.55
CA TRP A 755 -16.85 13.31 -0.72
C TRP A 755 -17.87 13.53 0.41
N LYS A 756 -19.16 13.52 0.10
CA LYS A 756 -20.26 13.76 1.07
C LYS A 756 -20.30 12.72 2.17
N LEU A 757 -19.98 11.48 1.87
CA LEU A 757 -19.96 10.39 2.84
C LEU A 757 -18.67 10.33 3.69
N GLY A 758 -17.76 11.27 3.51
CA GLY A 758 -16.55 11.39 4.33
C GLY A 758 -15.40 10.49 3.92
N LEU A 759 -15.40 9.92 2.71
CA LEU A 759 -14.24 9.22 2.19
C LEU A 759 -13.04 10.15 2.07
N LYS A 760 -11.84 9.63 2.28
CA LYS A 760 -10.60 10.41 2.20
C LYS A 760 -10.02 10.42 0.79
N SER A 761 -10.37 9.43 -0.04
CA SER A 761 -9.84 9.30 -1.41
C SER A 761 -10.71 8.38 -2.27
N THR A 762 -10.48 8.47 -3.58
CA THR A 762 -10.79 7.45 -4.57
C THR A 762 -9.54 7.14 -5.37
N TYR A 763 -9.39 5.87 -5.79
CA TYR A 763 -8.24 5.36 -6.52
C TYR A 763 -8.52 5.35 -8.03
N TYR A 764 -8.33 4.24 -8.75
CA TYR A 764 -8.62 4.20 -10.18
C TYR A 764 -10.12 4.20 -10.49
N LEU A 765 -10.48 4.81 -11.62
CA LEU A 765 -11.71 4.51 -12.33
C LEU A 765 -11.39 3.44 -13.40
N ARG A 766 -12.04 2.29 -13.27
CA ARG A 766 -11.90 1.17 -14.21
C ARG A 766 -13.16 1.07 -15.06
N SER A 767 -12.98 1.11 -16.37
CA SER A 767 -14.06 1.00 -17.35
C SER A 767 -13.96 -0.29 -18.15
N GLU A 768 -15.07 -0.93 -18.42
CA GLU A 768 -15.17 -2.12 -19.28
C GLU A 768 -16.05 -1.83 -20.49
N SER A 769 -15.55 -2.18 -21.69
CA SER A 769 -16.31 -2.17 -22.92
C SER A 769 -17.08 -3.48 -23.10
N PRO A 770 -18.31 -3.44 -23.63
CA PRO A 770 -19.10 -4.68 -23.88
C PRO A 770 -18.44 -5.67 -24.85
N SER A 771 -17.44 -5.23 -25.60
CA SER A 771 -16.77 -6.03 -26.65
C SER A 771 -15.53 -6.80 -26.19
N ILE A 772 -15.26 -6.88 -24.88
CA ILE A 772 -14.07 -7.59 -24.37
C ILE A 772 -14.35 -9.11 -24.36
N ASP A 773 -13.52 -9.83 -25.14
CA ASP A 773 -13.51 -11.29 -25.25
C ASP A 773 -13.37 -11.99 -23.90
N GLU A 774 -13.85 -13.25 -23.82
CA GLU A 774 -13.74 -14.12 -22.65
C GLU A 774 -12.31 -14.32 -22.12
N LYS A 775 -11.29 -13.97 -22.94
CA LYS A 775 -9.86 -14.03 -22.63
C LYS A 775 -9.25 -12.70 -22.16
N SER A 776 -10.07 -11.76 -21.69
CA SER A 776 -9.52 -10.49 -21.22
C SER A 776 -8.54 -10.68 -20.04
N VAL A 777 -7.31 -10.24 -20.26
CA VAL A 777 -6.27 -10.19 -19.23
C VAL A 777 -6.55 -8.99 -18.34
N LEU A 778 -6.50 -9.20 -17.04
CA LEU A 778 -6.53 -8.10 -16.10
C LEU A 778 -5.21 -7.33 -16.22
N ASP A 779 -5.26 -6.13 -16.78
CA ASP A 779 -4.07 -5.28 -16.84
C ASP A 779 -3.76 -4.69 -15.47
N ARG A 780 -2.90 -5.39 -14.74
CA ARG A 780 -2.35 -4.94 -13.45
C ARG A 780 -1.00 -4.22 -13.61
N SER A 781 -0.54 -4.01 -14.84
CA SER A 781 0.74 -3.38 -15.11
C SER A 781 0.85 -1.96 -14.56
N VAL A 782 -0.30 -1.33 -14.29
CA VAL A 782 -0.41 0.03 -13.76
C VAL A 782 -0.46 0.06 -12.23
N GLU A 783 -0.70 -1.08 -11.57
CA GLU A 783 -0.78 -1.14 -10.11
C GLU A 783 0.60 -1.23 -9.46
N CYS A 784 0.78 -0.51 -8.37
CA CYS A 784 1.99 -0.66 -7.54
C CYS A 784 1.94 -1.96 -6.76
N PHE A 785 2.64 -2.98 -7.24
CA PHE A 785 2.73 -4.25 -6.54
C PHE A 785 3.50 -4.21 -5.21
N ASN A 786 4.17 -3.10 -4.89
CA ASN A 786 4.88 -2.92 -3.63
C ASN A 786 4.07 -2.19 -2.55
N CYS A 787 2.91 -1.64 -2.90
CA CYS A 787 2.03 -0.94 -1.97
C CYS A 787 1.10 -1.87 -1.19
N GLN A 788 1.51 -3.09 -0.96
CA GLN A 788 0.70 -4.10 -0.29
C GLN A 788 1.44 -4.76 0.83
#